data_05e7b5beeb0b8547bddaa418d7adb0bd
#
_entry.id   05e7b5beeb0b8547bddaa418d7adb0bd
#
_cell.length_a   1.000
_cell.length_b   1.000
_cell.length_c   1.000
_cell.angle_alpha   90.00
_cell.angle_beta   90.00
_cell.angle_gamma   90.00
#
_symmetry.space_group_name_H-M   'P 1'
#
loop_
_entity.id
_entity.type
_entity.pdbx_description
1 polymer ?
#
loop_
_entity_poly.entity_id
_entity_poly.type
_entity_poly.pdbx_seq_one_letter_code
_entity_poly.pdbx_strand_id
1 'polypeptide(L)'
;MATNLLISEKRNTALPFAKYLGITDKSNVKFMKDGNVGYMEGTHNGDTWIVTWCAGHLVQTCMMDEYDDRYKRWNLNDLPFFPHPWKYKPASEKVSAKAQFNVIKDLLTKRKIDMVYHAADSDREGELIVRELLRECHAENIPAKRVWYSTITDSAIAKAMDDAQPLSSYDNLGAAAQLRQNMDWIYGVNLTRAYTDYYHTTMNVGRVVSATIRLIVDRNNEIENFVPEKYGVVTAHLVDNDKEFDAKAKYSDLDKANEIKTRIKGKNGTITGVESKDAHTNRLLYDMTQLQADANKLFGYEPKETMAICQSLYEAGYMTYPRTDSNTITPDDRDETEPLLALATKEIFANPKQYDAAELDIDRIVKSVDKDDMEESHPGLCPTRNGIDSYQSKIKGNDKQRNIFLLITQRLICSCLPDNVAEKTKVTVDITGEIFTANGSIERVPGFLPFEKYVLGAIGKKKRKSTADTILPPLAVGDIYIVTKSSMQSKETKPPKQYTTATLLEVMRDITRVLDDKELKGIMKSQKAGLGTKSSRDTIIDTIKRRGYVDMKGGYMIPTDKAKRLIDTLPEWIKSPSLTAKMEQSLDMVAKGKLDADKVENRVKQMVDEDIKRLKGMPAIPDTARFADAKVLIKGGCPVCGGDIGDTKKSFVCKDGCGFTIWKNIAKKRITQAEAKSLCSTGKSTSKLDGFVSKKGSNFSCWLYVKADGSIGFDFSDDGREATADNLVNLRKSQSK
;
A
#
# COMPACT_ATOMS: atom_id res chain seq x y z
N MET A 1 -13.83 22.65 -40.69
CA MET A 1 -12.57 22.16 -40.13
C MET A 1 -12.62 22.49 -38.65
N ALA A 2 -12.92 21.52 -37.82
CA ALA A 2 -12.96 21.69 -36.36
C ALA A 2 -11.57 21.50 -35.76
N THR A 3 -11.31 22.07 -34.59
CA THR A 3 -10.09 21.85 -33.81
C THR A 3 -10.43 21.06 -32.56
N ASN A 4 -9.95 19.81 -32.51
CA ASN A 4 -10.17 18.87 -31.43
C ASN A 4 -8.92 18.78 -30.54
N LEU A 5 -9.10 18.82 -29.21
CA LEU A 5 -8.03 18.65 -28.24
C LEU A 5 -8.24 17.36 -27.46
N LEU A 6 -7.35 16.39 -27.63
CA LEU A 6 -7.35 15.17 -26.83
C LEU A 6 -6.35 15.31 -25.68
N ILE A 7 -6.84 15.09 -24.44
CA ILE A 7 -6.05 15.16 -23.21
C ILE A 7 -6.01 13.79 -22.56
N SER A 8 -4.82 13.16 -22.54
CA SER A 8 -4.56 11.90 -21.87
C SER A 8 -3.93 12.10 -20.50
N GLU A 9 -3.94 11.09 -19.64
CA GLU A 9 -3.31 11.17 -18.31
C GLU A 9 -1.78 11.24 -18.40
N LYS A 10 -1.18 10.48 -19.32
CA LYS A 10 0.29 10.36 -19.47
C LYS A 10 0.67 10.39 -20.94
N ARG A 11 1.92 10.78 -21.19
CA ARG A 11 2.44 10.80 -22.57
C ARG A 11 2.35 9.43 -23.25
N ASN A 12 2.67 8.36 -22.52
CA ASN A 12 2.68 7.01 -23.10
C ASN A 12 1.28 6.54 -23.48
N THR A 13 0.25 6.97 -22.77
CA THR A 13 -1.15 6.73 -23.15
C THR A 13 -1.63 7.67 -24.27
N ALA A 14 -1.04 8.84 -24.43
CA ALA A 14 -1.34 9.77 -25.52
C ALA A 14 -0.80 9.30 -26.90
N LEU A 15 0.34 8.61 -26.91
CA LEU A 15 1.00 8.17 -28.17
C LEU A 15 0.15 7.22 -29.03
N PRO A 16 -0.52 6.20 -28.46
CA PRO A 16 -1.46 5.35 -29.21
C PRO A 16 -2.61 6.13 -29.84
N PHE A 17 -3.18 7.13 -29.13
CA PHE A 17 -4.21 8.00 -29.72
C PHE A 17 -3.66 8.86 -30.86
N ALA A 18 -2.45 9.41 -30.72
CA ALA A 18 -1.79 10.14 -31.79
C ALA A 18 -1.55 9.24 -33.00
N LYS A 19 -1.12 7.99 -32.81
CA LYS A 19 -0.97 6.99 -33.87
C LYS A 19 -2.28 6.69 -34.58
N TYR A 20 -3.37 6.47 -33.83
CA TYR A 20 -4.71 6.26 -34.38
C TYR A 20 -5.17 7.43 -35.25
N LEU A 21 -4.89 8.66 -34.83
CA LEU A 21 -5.19 9.88 -35.54
C LEU A 21 -4.21 10.17 -36.72
N GLY A 22 -3.23 9.32 -36.94
CA GLY A 22 -2.21 9.51 -37.99
C GLY A 22 -1.22 10.64 -37.68
N ILE A 23 -1.10 11.06 -36.41
CA ILE A 23 -0.24 12.16 -35.97
C ILE A 23 1.12 11.63 -35.55
N THR A 24 2.16 11.98 -36.29
CA THR A 24 3.56 11.55 -36.04
C THR A 24 4.50 12.69 -35.68
N ASP A 25 4.06 13.95 -35.84
CA ASP A 25 4.88 15.12 -35.56
C ASP A 25 5.16 15.28 -34.06
N LYS A 26 6.45 15.43 -33.73
CA LYS A 26 6.95 15.65 -32.37
C LYS A 26 7.58 17.05 -32.23
N SER A 27 7.40 17.95 -33.18
CA SER A 27 8.04 19.27 -33.22
C SER A 27 7.71 20.14 -31.98
N ASN A 28 6.52 19.96 -31.39
CA ASN A 28 6.05 20.72 -30.25
C ASN A 28 6.36 20.05 -28.88
N VAL A 29 7.08 18.93 -28.85
CA VAL A 29 7.48 18.25 -27.63
C VAL A 29 8.85 18.74 -27.17
N LYS A 30 8.93 19.21 -25.91
CA LYS A 30 10.17 19.59 -25.23
C LYS A 30 10.56 18.52 -24.21
N PHE A 31 11.84 18.11 -24.24
CA PHE A 31 12.40 17.19 -23.25
C PHE A 31 12.92 17.97 -22.05
N MET A 32 12.46 17.61 -20.85
CA MET A 32 12.87 18.20 -19.57
C MET A 32 13.47 17.12 -18.67
N LYS A 33 14.26 17.52 -17.64
CA LYS A 33 14.97 16.60 -16.74
C LYS A 33 14.03 15.59 -16.07
N ASP A 34 12.82 15.98 -15.75
CA ASP A 34 11.81 15.21 -15.03
C ASP A 34 10.58 14.80 -15.89
N GLY A 35 10.71 14.86 -17.21
CA GLY A 35 9.71 14.39 -18.17
C GLY A 35 9.64 15.20 -19.46
N ASN A 36 8.80 14.75 -20.38
CA ASN A 36 8.50 15.43 -21.64
C ASN A 36 7.34 16.40 -21.46
N VAL A 37 7.43 17.59 -22.04
CA VAL A 37 6.43 18.64 -21.99
C VAL A 37 6.04 19.04 -23.41
N GLY A 38 4.73 19.19 -23.69
CA GLY A 38 4.27 19.65 -24.97
C GLY A 38 2.99 18.96 -25.46
N TYR A 39 2.83 18.94 -26.78
CA TYR A 39 1.71 18.33 -27.48
C TYR A 39 2.15 17.89 -28.88
N MET A 40 1.30 17.09 -29.54
CA MET A 40 1.44 16.71 -30.95
C MET A 40 0.24 17.27 -31.70
N GLU A 41 0.42 17.68 -32.96
CA GLU A 41 -0.63 18.28 -33.76
C GLU A 41 -0.59 17.71 -35.18
N GLY A 42 -1.77 17.49 -35.77
CA GLY A 42 -1.92 16.99 -37.12
C GLY A 42 -3.35 17.07 -37.61
N THR A 43 -3.65 16.47 -38.75
CA THR A 43 -4.97 16.46 -39.37
C THR A 43 -5.47 15.04 -39.51
N HIS A 44 -6.72 14.79 -39.09
CA HIS A 44 -7.41 13.52 -39.25
C HIS A 44 -8.84 13.77 -39.74
N ASN A 45 -9.25 13.11 -40.83
CA ASN A 45 -10.58 13.25 -41.45
C ASN A 45 -11.01 14.71 -41.72
N GLY A 46 -10.04 15.57 -42.09
CA GLY A 46 -10.30 16.97 -42.43
C GLY A 46 -10.33 17.92 -41.24
N ASP A 47 -10.26 17.43 -40.00
CA ASP A 47 -10.18 18.24 -38.78
C ASP A 47 -8.76 18.32 -38.22
N THR A 48 -8.47 19.42 -37.52
CA THR A 48 -7.21 19.59 -36.77
C THR A 48 -7.33 18.86 -35.44
N TRP A 49 -6.33 18.03 -35.11
CA TRP A 49 -6.24 17.34 -33.84
C TRP A 49 -4.95 17.71 -33.11
N ILE A 50 -5.13 18.05 -31.83
CA ILE A 50 -4.05 18.28 -30.89
C ILE A 50 -4.12 17.21 -29.83
N VAL A 51 -3.03 16.45 -29.63
CA VAL A 51 -2.93 15.40 -28.62
C VAL A 51 -1.92 15.84 -27.57
N THR A 52 -2.38 15.94 -26.33
CA THR A 52 -1.56 16.33 -25.18
C THR A 52 -1.80 15.40 -23.98
N TRP A 53 -1.10 15.62 -22.87
CA TRP A 53 -1.15 14.76 -21.70
C TRP A 53 -0.91 15.52 -20.41
N CYS A 54 -1.41 15.00 -19.26
CA CYS A 54 -1.26 15.63 -17.94
C CYS A 54 0.06 15.27 -17.26
N ALA A 55 0.60 14.14 -17.23
CA ALA A 55 1.68 13.65 -16.35
C ALA A 55 1.22 13.41 -14.89
N GLY A 56 -0.01 12.92 -14.72
CA GLY A 56 -0.73 12.82 -13.45
C GLY A 56 -1.43 14.13 -13.09
N HIS A 57 -1.71 14.35 -11.80
CA HIS A 57 -2.35 15.59 -11.37
C HIS A 57 -1.46 16.82 -11.67
N LEU A 58 -1.98 17.72 -12.48
CA LEU A 58 -1.39 19.04 -12.77
C LEU A 58 -1.97 20.15 -11.90
N VAL A 59 -3.05 19.86 -11.19
CA VAL A 59 -3.75 20.74 -10.26
C VAL A 59 -3.72 20.10 -8.87
N GLN A 60 -3.65 20.88 -7.83
CA GLN A 60 -3.72 20.45 -6.44
C GLN A 60 -4.53 21.44 -5.61
N THR A 61 -5.18 20.93 -4.56
CA THR A 61 -5.86 21.78 -3.57
C THR A 61 -4.87 22.65 -2.81
N CYS A 62 -5.26 23.88 -2.50
CA CYS A 62 -4.50 24.78 -1.63
C CYS A 62 -4.49 24.27 -0.18
N MET A 63 -3.38 24.51 0.53
CA MET A 63 -3.25 24.22 1.96
C MET A 63 -3.84 25.37 2.78
N MET A 64 -4.10 25.16 4.08
CA MET A 64 -4.74 26.16 4.95
C MET A 64 -4.03 27.53 4.96
N ASP A 65 -2.70 27.52 4.97
CA ASP A 65 -1.87 28.73 4.97
C ASP A 65 -1.92 29.53 3.65
N GLU A 66 -2.49 28.94 2.60
CA GLU A 66 -2.77 29.62 1.32
C GLU A 66 -4.16 30.27 1.30
N TYR A 67 -4.97 30.02 2.31
CA TYR A 67 -6.23 30.72 2.54
C TYR A 67 -6.05 31.91 3.51
N ASP A 68 -5.24 31.72 4.58
CA ASP A 68 -4.98 32.72 5.60
C ASP A 68 -3.62 32.43 6.28
N ASP A 69 -2.79 33.48 6.41
CA ASP A 69 -1.45 33.42 6.97
C ASP A 69 -1.40 32.93 8.43
N ARG A 70 -2.49 33.06 9.19
CA ARG A 70 -2.58 32.53 10.58
C ARG A 70 -2.31 31.03 10.64
N TYR A 71 -2.65 30.26 9.59
CA TYR A 71 -2.43 28.84 9.52
C TYR A 71 -0.99 28.42 9.18
N LYS A 72 -0.05 29.38 8.99
CA LYS A 72 1.38 29.06 8.86
C LYS A 72 1.94 28.43 10.13
N ARG A 73 1.41 28.82 11.29
CA ARG A 73 1.67 28.14 12.57
C ARG A 73 0.51 27.19 12.86
N TRP A 74 0.85 25.98 13.28
CA TRP A 74 -0.16 25.00 13.65
C TRP A 74 -0.60 25.28 15.09
N ASN A 75 -1.86 25.59 15.27
CA ASN A 75 -2.48 25.88 16.54
C ASN A 75 -3.86 25.22 16.58
N LEU A 76 -4.09 24.36 17.58
CA LEU A 76 -5.37 23.63 17.75
C LEU A 76 -6.56 24.61 17.88
N ASN A 77 -6.35 25.80 18.43
CA ASN A 77 -7.44 26.78 18.60
C ASN A 77 -7.97 27.33 17.28
N ASP A 78 -7.13 27.36 16.22
CA ASP A 78 -7.53 27.83 14.90
C ASP A 78 -8.31 26.79 14.08
N LEU A 79 -8.48 25.59 14.59
CA LEU A 79 -9.16 24.47 13.94
C LEU A 79 -10.60 24.27 14.46
N PRO A 80 -11.53 23.67 13.72
CA PRO A 80 -11.36 23.17 12.35
C PRO A 80 -11.36 24.28 11.30
N PHE A 81 -10.79 23.98 10.14
CA PHE A 81 -10.89 24.81 8.94
C PHE A 81 -11.52 24.02 7.80
N PHE A 82 -12.55 24.56 7.19
CA PHE A 82 -13.24 24.00 6.04
C PHE A 82 -13.16 24.98 4.87
N PRO A 83 -12.51 24.61 3.75
CA PRO A 83 -12.41 25.50 2.60
C PRO A 83 -13.78 25.90 2.05
N HIS A 84 -13.99 27.21 1.85
CA HIS A 84 -15.17 27.72 1.16
C HIS A 84 -14.89 29.13 0.59
N PRO A 85 -14.87 29.28 -0.78
CA PRO A 85 -14.82 28.20 -1.77
C PRO A 85 -13.53 27.42 -1.71
N TRP A 86 -13.52 26.24 -2.31
CA TRP A 86 -12.29 25.49 -2.54
C TRP A 86 -11.36 26.25 -3.47
N LYS A 87 -10.07 26.35 -3.11
CA LYS A 87 -9.03 26.95 -3.95
C LYS A 87 -8.08 25.88 -4.45
N TYR A 88 -7.71 26.02 -5.69
CA TYR A 88 -6.80 25.12 -6.38
C TYR A 88 -5.62 25.90 -6.95
N LYS A 89 -4.57 25.20 -7.31
CA LYS A 89 -3.37 25.78 -7.93
C LYS A 89 -2.67 24.75 -8.79
N PRO A 90 -1.85 25.18 -9.76
CA PRO A 90 -0.99 24.27 -10.49
C PRO A 90 -0.04 23.53 -9.55
N ALA A 91 0.15 22.21 -9.77
CA ALA A 91 1.09 21.41 -9.03
C ALA A 91 2.53 21.91 -9.23
N SER A 92 3.24 22.17 -8.14
CA SER A 92 4.56 22.82 -8.15
C SER A 92 5.72 21.88 -7.74
N GLU A 93 5.40 20.64 -7.39
CA GLU A 93 6.43 19.69 -6.91
C GLU A 93 7.47 19.33 -7.99
N LYS A 94 7.08 19.37 -9.27
CA LYS A 94 7.97 19.12 -10.41
C LYS A 94 7.91 20.27 -11.39
N VAL A 95 9.05 20.67 -11.91
CA VAL A 95 9.17 21.73 -12.91
C VAL A 95 8.40 21.38 -14.20
N SER A 96 8.44 20.11 -14.63
CA SER A 96 7.72 19.63 -15.80
C SER A 96 6.22 19.65 -15.64
N ALA A 97 5.67 19.37 -14.44
CA ALA A 97 4.23 19.44 -14.19
C ALA A 97 3.70 20.87 -14.39
N LYS A 98 4.37 21.86 -13.82
CA LYS A 98 4.01 23.26 -14.01
C LYS A 98 4.14 23.70 -15.46
N ALA A 99 5.19 23.26 -16.15
CA ALA A 99 5.41 23.57 -17.56
C ALA A 99 4.30 22.97 -18.43
N GLN A 100 3.92 21.71 -18.18
CA GLN A 100 2.85 21.02 -18.90
C GLN A 100 1.49 21.63 -18.64
N PHE A 101 1.20 22.03 -17.39
CA PHE A 101 -0.01 22.79 -17.07
C PHE A 101 -0.10 24.07 -17.94
N ASN A 102 0.99 24.84 -18.05
CA ASN A 102 1.01 26.06 -18.85
C ASN A 102 0.80 25.78 -20.34
N VAL A 103 1.35 24.67 -20.86
CA VAL A 103 1.11 24.26 -22.27
C VAL A 103 -0.36 24.01 -22.51
N ILE A 104 -1.03 23.22 -21.63
CA ILE A 104 -2.45 22.91 -21.80
C ILE A 104 -3.32 24.14 -21.59
N LYS A 105 -2.98 24.98 -20.61
CA LYS A 105 -3.67 26.26 -20.39
C LYS A 105 -3.58 27.15 -21.65
N ASP A 106 -2.41 27.26 -22.27
CA ASP A 106 -2.24 28.04 -23.49
C ASP A 106 -3.05 27.45 -24.66
N LEU A 107 -3.12 26.13 -24.79
CA LEU A 107 -3.99 25.48 -25.77
C LEU A 107 -5.46 25.80 -25.55
N LEU A 108 -5.94 25.70 -24.32
CA LEU A 108 -7.36 25.93 -23.97
C LEU A 108 -7.77 27.41 -24.01
N THR A 109 -6.83 28.35 -23.76
CA THR A 109 -7.18 29.77 -23.61
C THR A 109 -6.76 30.64 -24.80
N LYS A 110 -5.73 30.24 -25.56
CA LYS A 110 -5.18 31.03 -26.69
C LYS A 110 -5.55 30.47 -28.05
N ARG A 111 -6.06 29.23 -28.12
CA ARG A 111 -6.50 28.60 -29.37
C ARG A 111 -8.01 28.39 -29.33
N LYS A 112 -8.65 28.44 -30.50
CA LYS A 112 -10.06 28.06 -30.60
C LYS A 112 -10.13 26.54 -30.61
N ILE A 113 -10.58 25.94 -29.51
CA ILE A 113 -10.87 24.50 -29.39
C ILE A 113 -12.38 24.32 -29.52
N ASP A 114 -12.81 23.48 -30.48
CA ASP A 114 -14.21 23.23 -30.73
C ASP A 114 -14.72 22.03 -29.90
N MET A 115 -13.83 21.04 -29.59
CA MET A 115 -14.18 19.86 -28.79
C MET A 115 -12.96 19.38 -27.97
N VAL A 116 -13.18 19.05 -26.71
CA VAL A 116 -12.19 18.36 -25.87
C VAL A 116 -12.55 16.87 -25.78
N TYR A 117 -11.57 16.02 -26.02
CA TYR A 117 -11.64 14.58 -25.79
C TYR A 117 -10.85 14.22 -24.53
N HIS A 118 -11.57 13.89 -23.48
CA HIS A 118 -11.01 13.50 -22.21
C HIS A 118 -10.64 12.01 -22.26
N ALA A 119 -9.37 11.71 -22.46
CA ALA A 119 -8.81 10.37 -22.63
C ALA A 119 -7.81 10.02 -21.50
N ALA A 120 -8.08 10.42 -20.25
CA ALA A 120 -7.35 9.91 -19.09
C ALA A 120 -7.81 8.50 -18.74
N ASP A 121 -7.08 7.83 -17.85
CA ASP A 121 -7.36 6.46 -17.43
C ASP A 121 -8.83 6.30 -16.99
N SER A 122 -9.39 5.13 -17.22
CA SER A 122 -10.83 4.87 -17.03
C SER A 122 -11.15 4.49 -15.58
N ASP A 123 -10.88 5.43 -14.66
CA ASP A 123 -11.19 5.33 -13.24
C ASP A 123 -11.57 6.71 -12.65
N ARG A 124 -11.97 6.72 -11.37
CA ARG A 124 -12.33 7.97 -10.65
C ARG A 124 -11.19 8.99 -10.60
N GLU A 125 -9.94 8.52 -10.51
CA GLU A 125 -8.76 9.39 -10.45
C GLU A 125 -8.53 10.08 -11.80
N GLY A 126 -8.54 9.29 -12.90
CA GLY A 126 -8.39 9.82 -14.26
C GLY A 126 -9.50 10.80 -14.60
N GLU A 127 -10.75 10.52 -14.18
CA GLU A 127 -11.88 11.44 -14.35
C GLU A 127 -11.62 12.81 -13.70
N LEU A 128 -11.09 12.82 -12.48
CA LEU A 128 -10.81 14.06 -11.74
C LEU A 128 -9.70 14.89 -12.38
N ILE A 129 -8.61 14.24 -12.85
CA ILE A 129 -7.42 14.92 -13.38
C ILE A 129 -7.77 15.92 -14.47
N VAL A 130 -8.58 15.53 -15.45
CA VAL A 130 -8.93 16.42 -16.56
C VAL A 130 -10.01 17.43 -16.17
N ARG A 131 -10.98 17.04 -15.33
CA ARG A 131 -11.99 18.01 -14.85
C ARG A 131 -11.38 19.15 -14.03
N GLU A 132 -10.44 18.86 -13.13
CA GLU A 132 -9.69 19.87 -12.40
C GLU A 132 -8.92 20.80 -13.34
N LEU A 133 -8.31 20.24 -14.38
CA LEU A 133 -7.57 21.01 -15.36
C LEU A 133 -8.48 21.95 -16.17
N LEU A 134 -9.63 21.46 -16.63
CA LEU A 134 -10.61 22.29 -17.36
C LEU A 134 -11.11 23.43 -16.47
N ARG A 135 -11.42 23.15 -15.21
CA ARG A 135 -11.86 24.15 -14.22
C ARG A 135 -10.80 25.23 -13.97
N GLU A 136 -9.55 24.84 -13.72
CA GLU A 136 -8.45 25.77 -13.45
C GLU A 136 -8.05 26.60 -14.69
N CYS A 137 -8.37 26.11 -15.88
CA CYS A 137 -8.19 26.85 -17.12
C CYS A 137 -9.44 27.66 -17.54
N HIS A 138 -10.54 27.60 -16.77
CA HIS A 138 -11.84 28.22 -17.10
C HIS A 138 -12.36 27.76 -18.48
N ALA A 139 -12.19 26.49 -18.78
CA ALA A 139 -12.52 25.87 -20.07
C ALA A 139 -13.69 24.87 -19.99
N GLU A 140 -14.46 24.89 -18.91
CA GLU A 140 -15.60 23.98 -18.66
C GLU A 140 -16.76 24.18 -19.65
N ASN A 141 -16.82 25.33 -20.30
CA ASN A 141 -17.82 25.67 -21.32
C ASN A 141 -17.48 25.10 -22.72
N ILE A 142 -16.28 24.57 -22.92
CA ILE A 142 -15.91 23.92 -24.19
C ILE A 142 -16.60 22.54 -24.22
N PRO A 143 -17.32 22.18 -25.32
CA PRO A 143 -17.89 20.85 -25.45
C PRO A 143 -16.87 19.77 -25.22
N ALA A 144 -17.20 18.76 -24.42
CA ALA A 144 -16.24 17.72 -24.08
C ALA A 144 -16.88 16.32 -24.17
N LYS A 145 -16.09 15.36 -24.65
CA LYS A 145 -16.42 13.94 -24.68
C LYS A 145 -15.45 13.14 -23.82
N ARG A 146 -15.96 12.11 -23.15
CA ARG A 146 -15.17 11.13 -22.42
C ARG A 146 -14.87 9.93 -23.31
N VAL A 147 -13.59 9.64 -23.50
CA VAL A 147 -13.08 8.45 -24.18
C VAL A 147 -12.76 7.43 -23.10
N TRP A 148 -13.51 6.33 -23.08
CA TRP A 148 -13.39 5.28 -22.07
C TRP A 148 -12.73 4.05 -22.69
N TYR A 149 -11.60 3.59 -22.15
CA TYR A 149 -10.82 2.47 -22.68
C TYR A 149 -10.23 1.60 -21.55
N SER A 150 -10.17 0.30 -21.78
CA SER A 150 -9.59 -0.68 -20.84
C SER A 150 -8.12 -1.02 -21.15
N THR A 151 -7.76 -0.96 -22.43
CA THR A 151 -6.40 -1.23 -22.94
C THR A 151 -6.01 -0.19 -23.97
N ILE A 152 -4.70 -0.11 -24.27
CA ILE A 152 -4.14 0.84 -25.24
C ILE A 152 -3.74 0.18 -26.57
N THR A 153 -4.46 -0.89 -26.95
CA THR A 153 -4.28 -1.53 -28.25
C THR A 153 -4.95 -0.70 -29.35
N ASP A 154 -4.51 -0.89 -30.60
CA ASP A 154 -5.05 -0.11 -31.73
C ASP A 154 -6.57 -0.34 -31.89
N SER A 155 -7.06 -1.56 -31.69
CA SER A 155 -8.49 -1.91 -31.76
C SER A 155 -9.30 -1.28 -30.64
N ALA A 156 -8.81 -1.35 -29.39
CA ALA A 156 -9.47 -0.77 -28.23
C ALA A 156 -9.56 0.75 -28.30
N ILE A 157 -8.51 1.42 -28.83
CA ILE A 157 -8.50 2.87 -29.03
C ILE A 157 -9.50 3.28 -30.10
N ALA A 158 -9.53 2.58 -31.23
CA ALA A 158 -10.50 2.86 -32.31
C ALA A 158 -11.94 2.80 -31.74
N LYS A 159 -12.27 1.70 -31.08
CA LYS A 159 -13.58 1.50 -30.43
C LYS A 159 -13.90 2.60 -29.41
N ALA A 160 -12.94 2.94 -28.54
CA ALA A 160 -13.16 3.95 -27.49
C ALA A 160 -13.37 5.37 -28.07
N MET A 161 -12.72 5.70 -29.19
CA MET A 161 -12.93 6.96 -29.89
C MET A 161 -14.31 7.03 -30.55
N ASP A 162 -14.76 5.92 -31.15
CA ASP A 162 -16.09 5.82 -31.78
C ASP A 162 -17.21 5.87 -30.74
N ASP A 163 -17.03 5.21 -29.60
CA ASP A 163 -18.00 5.11 -28.49
C ASP A 163 -17.96 6.32 -27.54
N ALA A 164 -17.14 7.34 -27.79
CA ALA A 164 -16.94 8.48 -26.88
C ALA A 164 -18.23 9.23 -26.56
N GLN A 165 -18.61 9.24 -25.27
CA GLN A 165 -19.84 9.84 -24.76
C GLN A 165 -19.63 11.30 -24.31
N PRO A 166 -20.69 12.12 -24.25
CA PRO A 166 -20.61 13.45 -23.63
C PRO A 166 -20.01 13.36 -22.22
N LEU A 167 -19.12 14.28 -21.85
CA LEU A 167 -18.50 14.30 -20.53
C LEU A 167 -19.54 14.40 -19.40
N SER A 168 -20.69 15.02 -19.64
CA SER A 168 -21.80 15.12 -18.70
C SER A 168 -22.41 13.77 -18.30
N SER A 169 -22.25 12.73 -19.12
CA SER A 169 -22.68 11.37 -18.75
C SER A 169 -21.89 10.79 -17.57
N TYR A 170 -20.75 11.41 -17.23
CA TYR A 170 -19.86 11.02 -16.14
C TYR A 170 -19.85 12.01 -14.97
N ASP A 171 -20.82 12.95 -14.88
CA ASP A 171 -20.84 13.99 -13.84
C ASP A 171 -20.91 13.41 -12.42
N ASN A 172 -21.67 12.35 -12.22
CA ASN A 172 -21.75 11.65 -10.93
C ASN A 172 -20.41 11.00 -10.54
N LEU A 173 -19.70 10.44 -11.52
CA LEU A 173 -18.36 9.88 -11.30
C LEU A 173 -17.36 10.99 -10.92
N GLY A 174 -17.41 12.12 -11.63
CA GLY A 174 -16.61 13.30 -11.31
C GLY A 174 -16.92 13.86 -9.92
N ALA A 175 -18.21 13.92 -9.54
CA ALA A 175 -18.63 14.34 -8.20
C ALA A 175 -18.11 13.39 -7.10
N ALA A 176 -18.17 12.08 -7.33
CA ALA A 176 -17.61 11.11 -6.38
C ALA A 176 -16.08 11.23 -6.23
N ALA A 177 -15.36 11.48 -7.34
CA ALA A 177 -13.93 11.69 -7.34
C ALA A 177 -13.53 12.97 -6.57
N GLN A 178 -14.23 14.09 -6.82
CA GLN A 178 -14.03 15.34 -6.12
C GLN A 178 -14.36 15.22 -4.63
N LEU A 179 -15.47 14.57 -4.30
CA LEU A 179 -15.85 14.31 -2.90
C LEU A 179 -14.77 13.53 -2.17
N ARG A 180 -14.20 12.50 -2.78
CA ARG A 180 -13.10 11.73 -2.19
C ARG A 180 -11.90 12.61 -1.87
N GLN A 181 -11.46 13.45 -2.82
CA GLN A 181 -10.36 14.38 -2.61
C GLN A 181 -10.66 15.37 -1.47
N ASN A 182 -11.86 15.96 -1.45
CA ASN A 182 -12.29 16.91 -0.41
C ASN A 182 -12.31 16.24 0.97
N MET A 183 -12.90 15.06 1.09
CA MET A 183 -12.93 14.30 2.35
C MET A 183 -11.53 13.99 2.87
N ASP A 184 -10.66 13.45 2.02
CA ASP A 184 -9.30 13.09 2.41
C ASP A 184 -8.49 14.32 2.83
N TRP A 185 -8.73 15.49 2.21
CA TRP A 185 -8.16 16.77 2.63
C TRP A 185 -8.72 17.24 3.98
N ILE A 186 -10.06 17.25 4.15
CA ILE A 186 -10.72 17.68 5.38
C ILE A 186 -10.22 16.86 6.58
N TYR A 187 -10.19 15.54 6.45
CA TYR A 187 -9.65 14.66 7.48
C TYR A 187 -8.15 14.87 7.69
N GLY A 188 -7.39 14.70 6.61
CA GLY A 188 -5.94 14.62 6.67
C GLY A 188 -5.33 15.91 7.20
N VAL A 189 -5.77 17.07 6.73
CA VAL A 189 -5.16 18.34 7.10
C VAL A 189 -5.61 18.80 8.48
N ASN A 190 -6.92 18.78 8.78
CA ASN A 190 -7.44 19.20 10.09
C ASN A 190 -6.92 18.32 11.22
N LEU A 191 -7.12 17.01 11.13
CA LEU A 191 -6.77 16.11 12.22
C LEU A 191 -5.26 15.94 12.36
N THR A 192 -4.50 15.93 11.26
CA THR A 192 -3.02 15.92 11.37
C THR A 192 -2.49 17.13 12.13
N ARG A 193 -3.01 18.31 11.83
CA ARG A 193 -2.62 19.54 12.55
C ARG A 193 -3.06 19.51 14.01
N ALA A 194 -4.32 19.15 14.27
CA ALA A 194 -4.89 19.09 15.60
C ALA A 194 -4.11 18.14 16.52
N TYR A 195 -3.90 16.92 16.08
CA TYR A 195 -3.17 15.92 16.87
C TYR A 195 -1.68 16.23 16.97
N THR A 196 -1.08 16.82 15.93
CA THR A 196 0.34 17.25 15.99
C THR A 196 0.55 18.35 17.01
N ASP A 197 -0.34 19.34 17.04
CA ASP A 197 -0.25 20.45 18.01
C ASP A 197 -0.51 19.94 19.42
N TYR A 198 -1.58 19.18 19.62
CA TYR A 198 -1.94 18.62 20.92
C TYR A 198 -0.81 17.73 21.53
N TYR A 199 -0.20 16.84 20.71
CA TYR A 199 0.87 15.95 21.17
C TYR A 199 2.28 16.56 21.05
N HIS A 200 2.42 17.76 20.54
CA HIS A 200 3.69 18.41 20.25
C HIS A 200 4.68 17.57 19.43
N THR A 201 4.16 16.57 18.70
CA THR A 201 4.93 15.70 17.81
C THR A 201 4.13 15.39 16.54
N THR A 202 4.80 15.18 15.40
CA THR A 202 4.10 14.94 14.13
C THR A 202 3.26 13.66 14.22
N MET A 203 1.93 13.84 14.24
CA MET A 203 0.92 12.78 14.22
C MET A 203 0.16 12.86 12.90
N ASN A 204 0.46 11.96 11.97
CA ASN A 204 -0.24 11.92 10.71
C ASN A 204 -1.53 11.12 10.85
N VAL A 205 -2.63 11.81 10.76
CA VAL A 205 -3.98 11.22 10.80
C VAL A 205 -4.53 11.18 9.39
N GLY A 206 -5.11 10.06 9.02
CA GLY A 206 -5.74 9.87 7.73
C GLY A 206 -6.52 8.57 7.72
N ARG A 207 -7.62 8.55 6.99
CA ARG A 207 -8.58 7.45 6.94
C ARG A 207 -7.92 6.07 6.79
N VAL A 208 -7.15 5.87 5.73
CA VAL A 208 -6.54 4.58 5.43
C VAL A 208 -5.26 4.34 6.26
N VAL A 209 -4.45 5.40 6.44
CA VAL A 209 -3.18 5.31 7.19
C VAL A 209 -3.43 4.90 8.64
N SER A 210 -4.38 5.56 9.32
CA SER A 210 -4.70 5.26 10.72
C SER A 210 -5.24 3.84 10.89
N ALA A 211 -6.15 3.40 10.00
CA ALA A 211 -6.67 2.04 10.01
C ALA A 211 -5.59 0.99 9.75
N THR A 212 -4.63 1.26 8.86
CA THR A 212 -3.50 0.36 8.60
C THR A 212 -2.57 0.25 9.81
N ILE A 213 -2.26 1.38 10.46
CA ILE A 213 -1.45 1.37 11.70
C ILE A 213 -2.17 0.58 12.80
N ARG A 214 -3.49 0.74 12.93
CA ARG A 214 -4.29 -0.02 13.90
C ARG A 214 -4.16 -1.52 13.71
N LEU A 215 -4.27 -2.04 12.48
CA LEU A 215 -4.12 -3.48 12.22
C LEU A 215 -2.80 -4.03 12.78
N ILE A 216 -1.71 -3.25 12.64
CA ILE A 216 -0.38 -3.66 13.11
C ILE A 216 -0.31 -3.60 14.65
N VAL A 217 -0.90 -2.56 15.25
CA VAL A 217 -0.94 -2.40 16.71
C VAL A 217 -1.79 -3.48 17.36
N ASP A 218 -3.00 -3.73 16.83
CA ASP A 218 -3.91 -4.75 17.36
C ASP A 218 -3.27 -6.14 17.27
N ARG A 219 -2.64 -6.49 16.15
CA ARG A 219 -1.92 -7.75 16.02
C ARG A 219 -0.76 -7.87 17.01
N ASN A 220 -0.06 -6.78 17.29
CA ASN A 220 1.00 -6.77 18.30
C ASN A 220 0.43 -6.99 19.71
N ASN A 221 -0.70 -6.35 20.03
CA ASN A 221 -1.38 -6.52 21.29
C ASN A 221 -1.91 -7.96 21.48
N GLU A 222 -2.45 -8.57 20.41
CA GLU A 222 -2.82 -10.00 20.41
C GLU A 222 -1.63 -10.89 20.75
N ILE A 223 -0.45 -10.58 20.22
CA ILE A 223 0.77 -11.37 20.47
C ILE A 223 1.30 -11.13 21.89
N GLU A 224 1.36 -9.87 22.35
CA GLU A 224 1.88 -9.51 23.66
C GLU A 224 0.98 -10.04 24.81
N ASN A 225 -0.34 -10.07 24.60
CA ASN A 225 -1.31 -10.53 25.59
C ASN A 225 -1.68 -12.02 25.43
N PHE A 226 -1.03 -12.73 24.51
CA PHE A 226 -1.34 -14.12 24.26
C PHE A 226 -0.89 -15.00 25.42
N VAL A 227 -1.81 -15.76 25.97
CA VAL A 227 -1.52 -16.76 27.01
C VAL A 227 -1.46 -18.15 26.35
N PRO A 228 -0.29 -18.80 26.30
CA PRO A 228 -0.18 -20.14 25.76
C PRO A 228 -0.96 -21.15 26.60
N GLU A 229 -1.78 -21.95 25.95
CA GLU A 229 -2.52 -23.05 26.57
C GLU A 229 -1.86 -24.39 26.16
N LYS A 230 -1.59 -25.25 27.14
CA LYS A 230 -1.09 -26.60 26.89
C LYS A 230 -2.24 -27.52 26.50
N TYR A 231 -1.97 -28.41 25.57
CA TYR A 231 -2.91 -29.46 25.16
C TYR A 231 -2.16 -30.74 24.77
N GLY A 232 -2.78 -31.89 25.00
CA GLY A 232 -2.28 -33.19 24.60
C GLY A 232 -2.82 -33.59 23.22
N VAL A 233 -1.93 -34.09 22.34
CA VAL A 233 -2.31 -34.79 21.11
C VAL A 233 -2.01 -36.25 21.29
N VAL A 234 -3.05 -37.06 21.40
CA VAL A 234 -2.93 -38.53 21.45
C VAL A 234 -2.96 -39.02 20.01
N THR A 235 -1.98 -39.86 19.66
CA THR A 235 -1.91 -40.54 18.36
C THR A 235 -2.09 -42.03 18.60
N ALA A 236 -3.04 -42.65 17.95
CA ALA A 236 -3.28 -44.10 17.89
C ALA A 236 -2.77 -44.60 16.57
N HIS A 237 -1.84 -45.59 16.59
CA HIS A 237 -1.38 -46.33 15.42
C HIS A 237 -2.27 -47.56 15.25
N LEU A 238 -3.08 -47.55 14.22
CA LEU A 238 -4.14 -48.51 13.93
C LEU A 238 -3.67 -49.49 12.85
N VAL A 239 -3.80 -50.78 13.09
CA VAL A 239 -3.32 -51.85 12.20
C VAL A 239 -4.42 -52.93 12.03
N ASP A 240 -4.65 -53.35 10.79
CA ASP A 240 -5.41 -54.52 10.42
C ASP A 240 -4.71 -55.21 9.24
N ASN A 241 -4.15 -56.42 9.46
CA ASN A 241 -3.30 -57.11 8.48
C ASN A 241 -2.17 -56.24 7.94
N ASP A 242 -2.19 -55.96 6.61
CA ASP A 242 -1.16 -55.16 5.93
C ASP A 242 -1.52 -53.67 5.89
N LYS A 243 -2.69 -53.27 6.44
CA LYS A 243 -3.16 -51.88 6.44
C LYS A 243 -2.83 -51.21 7.76
N GLU A 244 -2.19 -50.06 7.68
CA GLU A 244 -1.88 -49.27 8.87
C GLU A 244 -2.07 -47.76 8.63
N PHE A 245 -2.49 -47.05 9.66
CA PHE A 245 -2.57 -45.58 9.64
C PHE A 245 -2.59 -45.00 11.06
N ASP A 246 -2.27 -43.69 11.16
CA ASP A 246 -2.34 -42.95 12.41
C ASP A 246 -3.62 -42.12 12.48
N ALA A 247 -4.37 -42.23 13.60
CA ALA A 247 -5.46 -41.36 13.95
C ALA A 247 -5.13 -40.52 15.20
N LYS A 248 -5.63 -39.29 15.28
CA LYS A 248 -5.27 -38.34 16.34
C LYS A 248 -6.51 -37.74 16.99
N ALA A 249 -6.40 -37.53 18.31
CA ALA A 249 -7.38 -36.79 19.10
C ALA A 249 -6.67 -35.72 19.94
N LYS A 250 -7.35 -34.58 20.13
CA LYS A 250 -6.82 -33.44 20.90
C LYS A 250 -7.60 -33.29 22.21
N TYR A 251 -6.88 -33.11 23.31
CA TYR A 251 -7.43 -32.94 24.66
C TYR A 251 -6.81 -31.68 25.29
N SER A 252 -7.63 -30.84 25.88
CA SER A 252 -7.17 -29.64 26.63
C SER A 252 -6.51 -30.03 27.96
N ASP A 253 -6.89 -31.19 28.53
CA ASP A 253 -6.36 -31.75 29.76
C ASP A 253 -5.26 -32.79 29.43
N LEU A 254 -4.05 -32.58 29.97
CA LEU A 254 -2.91 -33.45 29.75
C LEU A 254 -2.99 -34.79 30.47
N ASP A 255 -3.61 -34.79 31.65
CA ASP A 255 -3.78 -36.01 32.46
C ASP A 255 -4.80 -36.93 31.77
N LYS A 256 -5.92 -36.36 31.32
CA LYS A 256 -6.89 -37.07 30.46
C LYS A 256 -6.23 -37.61 29.21
N ALA A 257 -5.40 -36.83 28.55
CA ALA A 257 -4.68 -37.28 27.35
C ALA A 257 -3.75 -38.46 27.63
N ASN A 258 -3.06 -38.50 28.79
CA ASN A 258 -2.22 -39.62 29.22
C ASN A 258 -3.03 -40.85 29.60
N GLU A 259 -4.17 -40.68 30.29
CA GLU A 259 -5.12 -41.75 30.59
C GLU A 259 -5.62 -42.40 29.29
N ILE A 260 -6.13 -41.60 28.34
CA ILE A 260 -6.62 -42.09 27.06
C ILE A 260 -5.53 -42.85 26.29
N LYS A 261 -4.32 -42.30 26.20
CA LYS A 261 -3.17 -42.98 25.58
C LYS A 261 -2.97 -44.38 26.12
N THR A 262 -3.07 -44.54 27.44
CA THR A 262 -2.88 -45.84 28.13
C THR A 262 -4.07 -46.75 27.87
N ARG A 263 -5.28 -46.24 27.97
CA ARG A 263 -6.54 -46.98 27.85
C ARG A 263 -6.76 -47.59 26.47
N ILE A 264 -6.39 -46.86 25.40
CA ILE A 264 -6.66 -47.23 24.00
C ILE A 264 -5.67 -48.32 23.48
N LYS A 265 -4.50 -48.52 24.09
CA LYS A 265 -3.50 -49.48 23.63
C LYS A 265 -4.05 -50.91 23.68
N GLY A 266 -3.95 -51.60 22.58
CA GLY A 266 -4.44 -52.98 22.41
C GLY A 266 -5.98 -53.05 22.25
N LYS A 267 -6.70 -51.91 22.14
CA LYS A 267 -8.13 -51.88 21.93
C LYS A 267 -8.47 -51.78 20.43
N ASN A 268 -9.72 -52.14 20.14
CA ASN A 268 -10.27 -51.99 18.79
C ASN A 268 -10.68 -50.55 18.56
N GLY A 269 -10.34 -50.03 17.36
CA GLY A 269 -10.87 -48.81 16.82
C GLY A 269 -11.81 -49.16 15.67
N THR A 270 -13.06 -48.69 15.76
CA THR A 270 -14.07 -48.89 14.73
C THR A 270 -14.19 -47.64 13.89
N ILE A 271 -14.14 -47.76 12.58
CA ILE A 271 -14.35 -46.63 11.67
C ILE A 271 -15.84 -46.30 11.67
N THR A 272 -16.17 -45.10 12.13
CA THR A 272 -17.55 -44.58 12.23
C THR A 272 -17.91 -43.60 11.12
N GLY A 273 -16.92 -43.10 10.37
CA GLY A 273 -17.16 -42.20 9.24
C GLY A 273 -15.97 -42.13 8.31
N VAL A 274 -16.25 -42.10 7.01
CA VAL A 274 -15.28 -41.84 5.94
C VAL A 274 -15.90 -40.78 5.03
N GLU A 275 -15.28 -39.60 4.98
CA GLU A 275 -15.70 -38.48 4.14
C GLU A 275 -14.59 -38.15 3.17
N SER A 276 -14.83 -38.30 1.87
CA SER A 276 -13.90 -37.88 0.81
C SER A 276 -14.54 -36.76 -0.01
N LYS A 277 -13.73 -35.76 -0.33
CA LYS A 277 -14.13 -34.67 -1.23
C LYS A 277 -12.95 -34.13 -1.99
N ASP A 278 -13.23 -33.70 -3.21
CA ASP A 278 -12.24 -33.02 -4.04
C ASP A 278 -12.06 -31.57 -3.59
N ALA A 279 -10.81 -31.20 -3.39
CA ALA A 279 -10.39 -29.85 -3.12
C ALA A 279 -9.73 -29.25 -4.37
N HIS A 280 -10.44 -28.37 -5.02
CA HIS A 280 -9.98 -27.67 -6.22
C HIS A 280 -9.14 -26.45 -5.82
N THR A 281 -8.01 -26.30 -6.47
CA THR A 281 -7.18 -25.08 -6.37
C THR A 281 -6.89 -24.58 -7.76
N ASN A 282 -7.30 -23.36 -8.06
CA ASN A 282 -7.03 -22.68 -9.32
C ASN A 282 -6.01 -21.56 -9.18
N ARG A 283 -5.62 -20.99 -10.29
CA ARG A 283 -4.95 -19.69 -10.40
C ARG A 283 -5.80 -18.77 -11.27
N LEU A 284 -5.86 -17.52 -10.84
CA LEU A 284 -6.32 -16.41 -11.67
C LEU A 284 -5.12 -15.50 -11.97
N LEU A 285 -5.26 -14.58 -12.88
CA LEU A 285 -4.23 -13.60 -13.18
C LEU A 285 -3.77 -12.85 -11.91
N TYR A 286 -2.61 -12.25 -11.95
CA TYR A 286 -2.23 -11.32 -10.90
C TYR A 286 -3.06 -10.04 -10.97
N ASP A 287 -3.60 -9.61 -9.85
CA ASP A 287 -3.80 -8.21 -9.54
C ASP A 287 -2.49 -7.60 -9.00
N MET A 288 -2.40 -6.27 -8.94
CA MET A 288 -1.17 -5.61 -8.47
C MET A 288 -0.81 -5.98 -7.02
N THR A 289 -1.79 -6.07 -6.14
CA THR A 289 -1.55 -6.37 -4.71
C THR A 289 -0.99 -7.77 -4.51
N GLN A 290 -1.51 -8.75 -5.24
CA GLN A 290 -1.02 -10.12 -5.17
C GLN A 290 0.38 -10.25 -5.78
N LEU A 291 0.65 -9.57 -6.90
CA LEU A 291 1.99 -9.52 -7.48
C LEU A 291 3.00 -8.90 -6.49
N GLN A 292 2.67 -7.79 -5.85
CA GLN A 292 3.50 -7.15 -4.83
C GLN A 292 3.79 -8.08 -3.65
N ALA A 293 2.77 -8.81 -3.18
CA ALA A 293 2.91 -9.76 -2.08
C ALA A 293 3.83 -10.94 -2.46
N ASP A 294 3.65 -11.52 -3.65
CA ASP A 294 4.48 -12.63 -4.12
C ASP A 294 5.90 -12.18 -4.46
N ALA A 295 6.10 -10.99 -5.06
CA ALA A 295 7.41 -10.41 -5.32
C ALA A 295 8.18 -10.11 -4.02
N ASN A 296 7.51 -9.60 -2.99
CA ASN A 296 8.10 -9.40 -1.67
C ASN A 296 8.52 -10.73 -1.04
N LYS A 297 7.67 -11.75 -1.10
CA LYS A 297 7.92 -13.07 -0.54
C LYS A 297 9.06 -13.84 -1.24
N LEU A 298 9.14 -13.74 -2.57
CA LEU A 298 10.09 -14.47 -3.39
C LEU A 298 11.44 -13.76 -3.49
N PHE A 299 11.44 -12.45 -3.67
CA PHE A 299 12.62 -11.66 -4.00
C PHE A 299 12.98 -10.62 -2.92
N GLY A 300 12.08 -10.33 -1.99
CA GLY A 300 12.24 -9.26 -0.99
C GLY A 300 11.98 -7.86 -1.57
N TYR A 301 11.35 -7.75 -2.75
CA TYR A 301 11.02 -6.44 -3.33
C TYR A 301 9.96 -5.74 -2.51
N GLU A 302 10.19 -4.47 -2.20
CA GLU A 302 9.16 -3.66 -1.54
C GLU A 302 8.01 -3.34 -2.52
N PRO A 303 6.78 -3.15 -2.03
CA PRO A 303 5.61 -2.91 -2.90
C PRO A 303 5.80 -1.75 -3.88
N LYS A 304 6.36 -0.64 -3.40
CA LYS A 304 6.67 0.53 -4.22
C LYS A 304 7.72 0.25 -5.29
N GLU A 305 8.71 -0.58 -4.99
CA GLU A 305 9.71 -1.05 -5.95
C GLU A 305 9.07 -1.93 -7.03
N THR A 306 8.21 -2.88 -6.62
CA THR A 306 7.46 -3.73 -7.57
C THR A 306 6.59 -2.88 -8.49
N MET A 307 5.88 -1.87 -7.95
CA MET A 307 5.10 -0.93 -8.75
C MET A 307 5.97 -0.16 -9.75
N ALA A 308 7.13 0.33 -9.35
CA ALA A 308 8.04 1.05 -10.23
C ALA A 308 8.56 0.16 -11.38
N ILE A 309 8.86 -1.12 -11.10
CA ILE A 309 9.26 -2.09 -12.14
C ILE A 309 8.11 -2.33 -13.12
N CYS A 310 6.89 -2.58 -12.62
CA CYS A 310 5.71 -2.76 -13.46
C CYS A 310 5.42 -1.52 -14.30
N GLN A 311 5.51 -0.34 -13.71
CA GLN A 311 5.33 0.92 -14.43
C GLN A 311 6.32 1.05 -15.59
N SER A 312 7.60 0.71 -15.37
CA SER A 312 8.61 0.75 -16.43
C SER A 312 8.35 -0.29 -17.54
N LEU A 313 7.86 -1.48 -17.19
CA LEU A 313 7.46 -2.50 -18.17
C LEU A 313 6.24 -2.06 -18.99
N TYR A 314 5.25 -1.46 -18.35
CA TYR A 314 4.07 -0.91 -18.99
C TYR A 314 4.43 0.25 -19.95
N GLU A 315 5.24 1.19 -19.50
CA GLU A 315 5.69 2.32 -20.32
C GLU A 315 6.52 1.91 -21.54
N ALA A 316 7.19 0.76 -21.47
CA ALA A 316 7.85 0.13 -22.60
C ALA A 316 6.88 -0.68 -23.50
N GLY A 317 5.62 -0.79 -23.13
CA GLY A 317 4.60 -1.58 -23.84
C GLY A 317 4.77 -3.09 -23.67
N TYR A 318 5.37 -3.56 -22.56
CA TYR A 318 5.67 -4.98 -22.34
C TYR A 318 4.63 -5.71 -21.52
N MET A 319 3.77 -5.01 -20.78
CA MET A 319 2.69 -5.57 -20.00
C MET A 319 1.46 -4.67 -20.01
N THR A 320 0.32 -5.18 -19.58
CA THR A 320 -0.92 -4.41 -19.36
C THR A 320 -0.76 -3.39 -18.23
N TYR A 321 -1.71 -2.46 -18.10
CA TYR A 321 -1.70 -1.41 -17.09
C TYR A 321 -1.55 -1.98 -15.67
N PRO A 322 -0.56 -1.51 -14.86
CA PRO A 322 -0.23 -2.18 -13.60
C PRO A 322 -1.22 -1.93 -12.46
N ARG A 323 -1.99 -0.83 -12.49
CA ARG A 323 -2.91 -0.50 -11.39
C ARG A 323 -4.26 -1.14 -11.59
N THR A 324 -4.33 -2.45 -11.40
CA THR A 324 -5.56 -3.25 -11.50
C THR A 324 -5.79 -4.08 -10.24
N ASP A 325 -7.05 -4.19 -9.81
CA ASP A 325 -7.52 -5.17 -8.84
C ASP A 325 -8.21 -6.36 -9.53
N SER A 326 -8.37 -6.31 -10.86
CA SER A 326 -8.89 -7.44 -11.65
C SER A 326 -7.85 -8.57 -11.70
N ASN A 327 -8.37 -9.79 -11.71
CA ASN A 327 -7.58 -11.02 -11.89
C ASN A 327 -8.13 -11.88 -13.05
N THR A 328 -8.93 -11.27 -13.91
CA THR A 328 -9.55 -11.86 -15.12
C THR A 328 -9.36 -10.91 -16.29
N ILE A 329 -9.70 -11.33 -17.47
CA ILE A 329 -9.78 -10.49 -18.68
C ILE A 329 -11.23 -10.32 -19.12
N THR A 330 -11.51 -9.29 -19.90
CA THR A 330 -12.81 -9.09 -20.51
C THR A 330 -12.95 -9.94 -21.79
N PRO A 331 -14.18 -10.17 -22.30
CA PRO A 331 -14.38 -10.80 -23.61
C PRO A 331 -13.65 -10.05 -24.74
N ASP A 332 -13.55 -8.73 -24.67
CA ASP A 332 -12.87 -7.91 -25.68
C ASP A 332 -11.34 -8.14 -25.66
N ASP A 333 -10.74 -8.47 -24.50
CA ASP A 333 -9.31 -8.77 -24.37
C ASP A 333 -8.93 -10.20 -24.78
N ARG A 334 -9.93 -11.09 -24.94
CA ARG A 334 -9.74 -12.52 -25.21
C ARG A 334 -8.89 -12.78 -26.45
N ASP A 335 -9.32 -12.20 -27.57
CA ASP A 335 -8.72 -12.46 -28.89
C ASP A 335 -7.27 -11.96 -28.98
N GLU A 336 -6.91 -10.94 -28.20
CA GLU A 336 -5.55 -10.45 -28.12
C GLU A 336 -4.69 -11.27 -27.14
N THR A 337 -5.29 -11.83 -26.08
CA THR A 337 -4.57 -12.55 -25.02
C THR A 337 -4.34 -14.03 -25.39
N GLU A 338 -5.28 -14.67 -26.05
CA GLU A 338 -5.18 -16.10 -26.39
C GLU A 338 -3.91 -16.46 -27.20
N PRO A 339 -3.52 -15.72 -28.25
CA PRO A 339 -2.28 -16.01 -28.99
C PRO A 339 -1.01 -15.88 -28.15
N LEU A 340 -1.04 -15.12 -27.04
CA LEU A 340 0.11 -14.95 -26.16
C LEU A 340 0.46 -16.23 -25.40
N LEU A 341 -0.48 -17.13 -25.19
CA LEU A 341 -0.24 -18.42 -24.52
C LEU A 341 0.76 -19.26 -25.31
N ALA A 342 0.50 -19.47 -26.59
CA ALA A 342 1.38 -20.24 -27.49
C ALA A 342 2.72 -19.53 -27.65
N LEU A 343 2.72 -18.19 -27.82
CA LEU A 343 3.93 -17.40 -27.99
C LEU A 343 4.82 -17.46 -26.74
N ALA A 344 4.27 -17.28 -25.55
CA ALA A 344 4.99 -17.36 -24.27
C ALA A 344 5.56 -18.78 -24.01
N THR A 345 4.78 -19.80 -24.34
CA THR A 345 5.21 -21.21 -24.23
C THR A 345 6.45 -21.47 -25.08
N LYS A 346 6.46 -20.93 -26.30
CA LYS A 346 7.58 -21.12 -27.25
C LYS A 346 8.78 -20.24 -26.93
N GLU A 347 8.59 -18.93 -26.80
CA GLU A 347 9.69 -17.94 -26.83
C GLU A 347 10.30 -17.70 -25.43
N ILE A 348 9.52 -17.87 -24.35
CA ILE A 348 9.97 -17.62 -22.98
C ILE A 348 10.32 -18.93 -22.25
N PHE A 349 9.47 -19.93 -22.32
CA PHE A 349 9.62 -21.17 -21.55
C PHE A 349 10.20 -22.34 -22.35
N ALA A 350 10.49 -22.14 -23.64
CA ALA A 350 11.10 -23.11 -24.54
C ALA A 350 10.38 -24.47 -24.59
N ASN A 351 9.06 -24.45 -24.73
CA ASN A 351 8.18 -25.62 -24.76
C ASN A 351 8.34 -26.51 -23.52
N PRO A 352 7.94 -26.04 -22.33
CA PRO A 352 8.11 -26.77 -21.09
C PRO A 352 7.36 -28.11 -21.12
N LYS A 353 7.96 -29.13 -20.51
CA LYS A 353 7.38 -30.48 -20.42
C LYS A 353 6.42 -30.68 -19.24
N GLN A 354 6.12 -29.61 -18.49
CA GLN A 354 5.36 -29.63 -17.25
C GLN A 354 3.84 -29.58 -17.45
N TYR A 355 3.38 -29.34 -18.66
CA TYR A 355 1.97 -29.35 -19.06
C TYR A 355 1.83 -29.65 -20.57
N ASP A 356 0.64 -30.07 -21.00
CA ASP A 356 0.28 -30.15 -22.40
C ASP A 356 -0.32 -28.80 -22.86
N ALA A 357 0.18 -28.25 -23.95
CA ALA A 357 -0.34 -27.01 -24.52
C ALA A 357 -1.82 -27.13 -24.99
N ALA A 358 -2.29 -28.34 -25.27
CA ALA A 358 -3.70 -28.61 -25.60
C ALA A 358 -4.65 -28.43 -24.39
N GLU A 359 -4.12 -28.42 -23.17
CA GLU A 359 -4.90 -28.17 -21.95
C GLU A 359 -5.11 -26.68 -21.65
N LEU A 360 -4.48 -25.77 -22.41
CA LEU A 360 -4.62 -24.33 -22.23
C LEU A 360 -6.01 -23.87 -22.69
N ASP A 361 -6.78 -23.31 -21.76
CA ASP A 361 -8.12 -22.80 -21.97
C ASP A 361 -8.21 -21.35 -21.49
N ILE A 362 -8.26 -20.39 -22.43
CA ILE A 362 -8.35 -18.96 -22.14
C ILE A 362 -9.68 -18.58 -21.47
N ASP A 363 -10.77 -19.31 -21.76
CA ASP A 363 -12.10 -19.00 -21.26
C ASP A 363 -12.19 -19.15 -19.72
N ARG A 364 -11.24 -19.86 -19.11
CA ARG A 364 -11.11 -19.95 -17.65
C ARG A 364 -10.89 -18.59 -16.96
N ILE A 365 -10.33 -17.62 -17.66
CA ILE A 365 -10.03 -16.29 -17.14
C ILE A 365 -10.87 -15.19 -17.77
N VAL A 366 -11.72 -15.51 -18.75
CA VAL A 366 -12.65 -14.54 -19.35
C VAL A 366 -13.85 -14.36 -18.44
N LYS A 367 -14.16 -13.11 -18.10
CA LYS A 367 -15.32 -12.77 -17.30
C LYS A 367 -16.01 -11.55 -17.87
N SER A 368 -17.33 -11.65 -18.06
CA SER A 368 -18.14 -10.50 -18.41
C SER A 368 -18.11 -9.49 -17.26
N VAL A 369 -17.77 -8.24 -17.57
CA VAL A 369 -17.87 -7.12 -16.64
C VAL A 369 -19.32 -6.64 -16.66
N ASP A 370 -19.89 -6.40 -15.47
CA ASP A 370 -21.19 -5.76 -15.37
C ASP A 370 -21.07 -4.34 -15.94
N LYS A 371 -21.91 -3.97 -16.92
CA LYS A 371 -21.86 -2.66 -17.59
C LYS A 371 -22.02 -1.48 -16.62
N ASP A 372 -22.58 -1.73 -15.44
CA ASP A 372 -22.74 -0.76 -14.38
C ASP A 372 -21.49 -0.65 -13.46
N ASP A 373 -20.51 -1.53 -13.61
CA ASP A 373 -19.28 -1.54 -12.82
C ASP A 373 -18.12 -0.87 -13.59
N MET A 374 -18.20 0.45 -13.73
CA MET A 374 -17.23 1.24 -14.51
C MET A 374 -15.80 1.23 -13.95
N GLU A 375 -15.55 0.72 -12.75
CA GLU A 375 -14.22 0.64 -12.15
C GLU A 375 -13.43 -0.64 -12.49
N GLU A 376 -14.06 -1.69 -13.00
CA GLU A 376 -13.38 -2.94 -13.42
C GLU A 376 -12.85 -2.91 -14.87
N SER A 377 -12.58 -1.74 -15.42
CA SER A 377 -12.21 -1.57 -16.83
C SER A 377 -10.81 -2.09 -17.23
N HIS A 378 -9.96 -2.45 -16.27
CA HIS A 378 -8.62 -2.94 -16.59
C HIS A 378 -8.53 -4.45 -16.40
N PRO A 379 -7.91 -5.18 -17.38
CA PRO A 379 -7.66 -6.61 -17.23
C PRO A 379 -6.68 -6.88 -16.09
N GLY A 380 -6.63 -8.13 -15.66
CA GLY A 380 -5.55 -8.64 -14.83
C GLY A 380 -4.19 -8.44 -15.51
N LEU A 381 -3.12 -8.56 -14.72
CA LEU A 381 -1.76 -8.32 -15.23
C LEU A 381 -1.36 -9.42 -16.22
N CYS A 382 -1.15 -9.02 -17.49
CA CYS A 382 -0.74 -9.87 -18.59
C CYS A 382 0.50 -9.32 -19.28
N PRO A 383 1.37 -10.17 -19.86
CA PRO A 383 2.36 -9.71 -20.83
C PRO A 383 1.65 -9.22 -22.09
N THR A 384 2.31 -8.38 -22.88
CA THR A 384 1.89 -8.06 -24.23
C THR A 384 2.71 -8.86 -25.24
N ARG A 385 2.26 -8.89 -26.51
CA ARG A 385 3.05 -9.45 -27.61
C ARG A 385 4.43 -8.80 -27.69
N ASN A 386 4.50 -7.46 -27.65
CA ASN A 386 5.77 -6.73 -27.65
C ASN A 386 6.69 -7.13 -26.47
N GLY A 387 6.13 -7.37 -25.30
CA GLY A 387 6.88 -7.84 -24.14
C GLY A 387 7.49 -9.23 -24.35
N ILE A 388 6.73 -10.16 -24.91
CA ILE A 388 7.22 -11.51 -25.20
C ILE A 388 8.30 -11.46 -26.28
N ASP A 389 8.07 -10.75 -27.39
CA ASP A 389 9.04 -10.59 -28.49
C ASP A 389 10.33 -9.90 -28.02
N SER A 390 10.22 -8.96 -27.08
CA SER A 390 11.35 -8.21 -26.52
C SER A 390 12.06 -8.92 -25.36
N TYR A 391 11.55 -10.06 -24.88
CA TYR A 391 12.05 -10.71 -23.66
C TYR A 391 13.55 -10.99 -23.71
N GLN A 392 14.04 -11.68 -24.75
CA GLN A 392 15.44 -12.08 -24.87
C GLN A 392 16.39 -10.88 -25.02
N SER A 393 15.97 -9.84 -25.77
CA SER A 393 16.80 -8.70 -26.15
C SER A 393 16.77 -7.53 -25.16
N LYS A 394 15.66 -7.32 -24.44
CA LYS A 394 15.41 -6.11 -23.63
C LYS A 394 15.16 -6.39 -22.15
N ILE A 395 14.42 -7.46 -21.82
CA ILE A 395 13.93 -7.72 -20.45
C ILE A 395 14.87 -8.65 -19.69
N LYS A 396 15.33 -9.73 -20.31
CA LYS A 396 16.11 -10.80 -19.69
C LYS A 396 17.37 -10.32 -18.98
N GLY A 397 18.04 -9.30 -19.52
CA GLY A 397 19.27 -8.72 -18.98
C GLY A 397 19.09 -7.90 -17.69
N ASN A 398 17.85 -7.51 -17.35
CA ASN A 398 17.54 -6.80 -16.11
C ASN A 398 16.85 -7.75 -15.14
N ASP A 399 17.55 -8.19 -14.09
CA ASP A 399 17.06 -9.18 -13.14
C ASP A 399 15.69 -8.83 -12.52
N LYS A 400 15.46 -7.57 -12.18
CA LYS A 400 14.21 -7.13 -11.55
C LYS A 400 13.05 -7.15 -12.54
N GLN A 401 13.24 -6.60 -13.72
CA GLN A 401 12.23 -6.64 -14.79
C GLN A 401 11.96 -8.07 -15.24
N ARG A 402 13.01 -8.88 -15.43
CA ARG A 402 12.89 -10.30 -15.76
C ARG A 402 12.06 -11.06 -14.74
N ASN A 403 12.35 -10.91 -13.46
CA ASN A 403 11.66 -11.64 -12.39
C ASN A 403 10.16 -11.30 -12.36
N ILE A 404 9.82 -10.02 -12.46
CA ILE A 404 8.41 -9.59 -12.49
C ILE A 404 7.73 -10.05 -13.77
N PHE A 405 8.36 -9.89 -14.94
CA PHE A 405 7.81 -10.32 -16.22
C PHE A 405 7.56 -11.83 -16.26
N LEU A 406 8.50 -12.64 -15.75
CA LEU A 406 8.34 -14.10 -15.65
C LEU A 406 7.21 -14.49 -14.69
N LEU A 407 7.03 -13.79 -13.56
CA LEU A 407 5.89 -14.04 -12.67
C LEU A 407 4.55 -13.80 -13.37
N ILE A 408 4.42 -12.69 -14.08
CA ILE A 408 3.19 -12.34 -14.80
C ILE A 408 2.90 -13.35 -15.91
N THR A 409 3.92 -13.66 -16.72
CA THR A 409 3.77 -14.60 -17.85
C THR A 409 3.48 -16.02 -17.38
N GLN A 410 4.18 -16.49 -16.35
CA GLN A 410 3.89 -17.79 -15.74
C GLN A 410 2.47 -17.86 -15.18
N ARG A 411 2.01 -16.76 -14.55
CA ARG A 411 0.66 -16.70 -13.98
C ARG A 411 -0.41 -16.78 -15.06
N LEU A 412 -0.23 -16.11 -16.20
CA LEU A 412 -1.12 -16.22 -17.35
C LEU A 412 -1.29 -17.68 -17.80
N ILE A 413 -0.18 -18.41 -17.98
CA ILE A 413 -0.23 -19.82 -18.36
C ILE A 413 -0.93 -20.67 -17.29
N CYS A 414 -0.56 -20.51 -16.01
CA CYS A 414 -1.17 -21.25 -14.90
C CYS A 414 -2.67 -20.97 -14.75
N SER A 415 -3.13 -19.79 -15.12
CA SER A 415 -4.55 -19.41 -15.03
C SER A 415 -5.40 -20.09 -16.12
N CYS A 416 -4.76 -20.48 -17.22
CA CYS A 416 -5.41 -21.17 -18.34
C CYS A 416 -5.26 -22.70 -18.27
N LEU A 417 -4.45 -23.24 -17.33
CA LEU A 417 -4.31 -24.67 -17.11
C LEU A 417 -5.40 -25.20 -16.17
N PRO A 418 -5.68 -26.52 -16.20
CA PRO A 418 -6.62 -27.16 -15.29
C PRO A 418 -6.30 -26.89 -13.81
N ASP A 419 -7.34 -26.96 -12.98
CA ASP A 419 -7.18 -26.88 -11.53
C ASP A 419 -6.31 -28.03 -11.02
N ASN A 420 -5.54 -27.77 -9.98
CA ASN A 420 -5.03 -28.85 -9.15
C ASN A 420 -6.19 -29.41 -8.32
N VAL A 421 -6.41 -30.70 -8.41
CA VAL A 421 -7.43 -31.41 -7.65
C VAL A 421 -6.79 -32.38 -6.70
N ALA A 422 -6.99 -32.16 -5.40
CA ALA A 422 -6.57 -33.07 -4.35
C ALA A 422 -7.77 -33.68 -3.66
N GLU A 423 -7.89 -35.01 -3.69
CA GLU A 423 -8.86 -35.72 -2.88
C GLU A 423 -8.44 -35.65 -1.42
N LYS A 424 -9.28 -35.09 -0.58
CA LYS A 424 -9.09 -35.00 0.88
C LYS A 424 -10.05 -35.96 1.56
N THR A 425 -9.47 -36.95 2.26
CA THR A 425 -10.21 -37.94 3.02
C THR A 425 -10.08 -37.65 4.51
N LYS A 426 -11.21 -37.56 5.18
CA LYS A 426 -11.30 -37.49 6.65
C LYS A 426 -11.93 -38.78 7.17
N VAL A 427 -11.23 -39.50 8.01
CA VAL A 427 -11.70 -40.72 8.66
C VAL A 427 -11.93 -40.45 10.11
N THR A 428 -13.08 -40.88 10.61
CA THR A 428 -13.46 -40.84 12.03
C THR A 428 -13.42 -42.24 12.60
N VAL A 429 -12.71 -42.42 13.72
CA VAL A 429 -12.53 -43.69 14.37
C VAL A 429 -12.96 -43.57 15.82
N ASP A 430 -13.87 -44.44 16.27
CA ASP A 430 -14.19 -44.61 17.67
C ASP A 430 -13.27 -45.62 18.32
N ILE A 431 -12.58 -45.20 19.37
CA ILE A 431 -11.71 -46.11 20.16
C ILE A 431 -12.17 -45.99 21.61
N THR A 432 -12.92 -46.97 22.07
CA THR A 432 -13.47 -47.03 23.48
C THR A 432 -14.30 -45.79 23.88
N GLY A 433 -15.12 -45.26 22.94
CA GLY A 433 -15.93 -44.07 23.14
C GLY A 433 -15.23 -42.73 22.92
N GLU A 434 -13.96 -42.73 22.53
CA GLU A 434 -13.20 -41.53 22.19
C GLU A 434 -13.05 -41.41 20.69
N ILE A 435 -13.30 -40.20 20.15
CA ILE A 435 -13.27 -39.94 18.72
C ILE A 435 -11.86 -39.49 18.26
N PHE A 436 -11.28 -40.29 17.39
CA PHE A 436 -10.02 -39.99 16.71
C PHE A 436 -10.27 -39.64 15.23
N THR A 437 -9.40 -38.83 14.66
CA THR A 437 -9.48 -38.47 13.24
C THR A 437 -8.15 -38.77 12.52
N ALA A 438 -8.25 -39.33 11.33
CA ALA A 438 -7.16 -39.40 10.35
C ALA A 438 -7.49 -38.57 9.11
N ASN A 439 -6.49 -37.90 8.55
CA ASN A 439 -6.67 -37.10 7.34
C ASN A 439 -5.71 -37.58 6.26
N GLY A 440 -6.26 -37.90 5.09
CA GLY A 440 -5.54 -38.22 3.87
C GLY A 440 -5.62 -37.09 2.84
N SER A 441 -4.63 -37.05 1.97
CA SER A 441 -4.63 -36.16 0.82
C SER A 441 -3.88 -36.82 -0.33
N ILE A 442 -4.53 -36.99 -1.46
CA ILE A 442 -3.95 -37.60 -2.67
C ILE A 442 -4.15 -36.59 -3.81
N GLU A 443 -3.06 -36.22 -4.50
CA GLU A 443 -3.14 -35.39 -5.70
C GLU A 443 -3.74 -36.24 -6.85
N ARG A 444 -4.96 -35.91 -7.29
CA ARG A 444 -5.65 -36.60 -8.39
C ARG A 444 -5.32 -35.98 -9.74
N VAL A 445 -5.34 -34.64 -9.79
CA VAL A 445 -4.99 -33.87 -10.98
C VAL A 445 -3.92 -32.85 -10.59
N PRO A 446 -2.72 -32.96 -11.15
CA PRO A 446 -1.64 -32.01 -10.83
C PRO A 446 -1.93 -30.59 -11.36
N GLY A 447 -2.68 -30.47 -12.46
CA GLY A 447 -3.07 -29.22 -13.08
C GLY A 447 -1.88 -28.28 -13.33
N PHE A 448 -2.03 -27.00 -12.93
CA PHE A 448 -1.00 -25.99 -13.12
C PHE A 448 0.24 -26.12 -12.21
N LEU A 449 0.18 -26.92 -11.13
CA LEU A 449 1.23 -26.98 -10.10
C LEU A 449 2.62 -27.37 -10.60
N PRO A 450 2.81 -28.36 -11.49
CA PRO A 450 4.12 -28.73 -12.01
C PRO A 450 4.82 -27.58 -12.70
N PHE A 451 4.09 -26.82 -13.52
CA PHE A 451 4.63 -25.67 -14.23
C PHE A 451 4.94 -24.50 -13.28
N GLU A 452 4.03 -24.18 -12.34
CA GLU A 452 4.30 -23.18 -11.29
C GLU A 452 5.57 -23.51 -10.51
N LYS A 453 5.73 -24.74 -10.06
CA LYS A 453 6.93 -25.22 -9.35
C LYS A 453 8.19 -25.10 -10.19
N TYR A 454 8.14 -25.45 -11.46
CA TYR A 454 9.25 -25.32 -12.39
C TYR A 454 9.74 -23.88 -12.52
N VAL A 455 8.85 -22.95 -12.84
CA VAL A 455 9.22 -21.53 -13.04
C VAL A 455 9.67 -20.90 -11.72
N LEU A 456 8.91 -21.05 -10.64
CA LEU A 456 9.28 -20.50 -9.33
C LEU A 456 10.59 -21.10 -8.78
N GLY A 457 10.89 -22.36 -9.10
CA GLY A 457 12.16 -22.99 -8.76
C GLY A 457 13.35 -22.38 -9.51
N ALA A 458 13.13 -21.90 -10.73
CA ALA A 458 14.17 -21.28 -11.55
C ALA A 458 14.45 -19.81 -11.14
N ILE A 459 13.44 -19.06 -10.69
CA ILE A 459 13.57 -17.64 -10.36
C ILE A 459 13.63 -17.35 -8.85
N GLY A 460 13.13 -18.24 -8.01
CA GLY A 460 13.04 -18.06 -6.55
C GLY A 460 14.26 -18.62 -5.80
N LYS A 461 14.62 -17.96 -4.70
CA LYS A 461 15.74 -18.39 -3.84
C LYS A 461 15.40 -19.53 -2.87
N LYS A 462 14.15 -19.95 -2.73
CA LYS A 462 13.71 -20.98 -1.78
C LYS A 462 12.88 -22.05 -2.48
N LYS A 463 13.37 -23.30 -2.43
CA LYS A 463 12.54 -24.47 -2.78
C LYS A 463 11.34 -24.53 -1.81
N ARG A 464 10.12 -24.46 -2.32
CA ARG A 464 8.93 -24.81 -1.55
C ARG A 464 9.03 -26.28 -1.17
N LYS A 465 8.89 -26.60 0.14
CA LYS A 465 8.69 -28.00 0.55
C LYS A 465 7.40 -28.49 -0.10
N SER A 466 7.48 -29.57 -0.85
CA SER A 466 6.28 -30.30 -1.28
C SER A 466 5.62 -30.86 -0.03
N THR A 467 4.32 -30.70 0.12
CA THR A 467 3.52 -31.52 1.02
C THR A 467 3.50 -32.91 0.38
N ALA A 468 4.17 -33.87 1.00
CA ALA A 468 4.04 -35.26 0.58
C ALA A 468 2.57 -35.69 0.73
N ASP A 469 2.08 -36.49 -0.22
CA ASP A 469 0.77 -37.11 -0.09
C ASP A 469 0.72 -37.93 1.21
N THR A 470 -0.37 -37.76 1.96
CA THR A 470 -0.69 -38.60 3.09
C THR A 470 -1.69 -39.64 2.61
N ILE A 471 -1.18 -40.77 2.18
CA ILE A 471 -1.99 -41.85 1.63
C ILE A 471 -2.58 -42.62 2.81
N LEU A 472 -3.90 -42.69 2.91
CA LEU A 472 -4.60 -43.62 3.80
C LEU A 472 -4.89 -44.92 3.02
N PRO A 473 -4.87 -46.09 3.68
CA PRO A 473 -5.31 -47.32 3.02
C PRO A 473 -6.81 -47.23 2.66
N PRO A 474 -7.32 -48.12 1.81
CA PRO A 474 -8.79 -48.18 1.58
C PRO A 474 -9.50 -48.51 2.88
N LEU A 475 -10.40 -47.63 3.33
CA LEU A 475 -11.11 -47.67 4.61
C LEU A 475 -12.62 -47.59 4.38
N ALA A 476 -13.41 -48.39 5.10
CA ALA A 476 -14.87 -48.36 5.06
C ALA A 476 -15.46 -48.23 6.47
N VAL A 477 -16.66 -47.65 6.53
CA VAL A 477 -17.42 -47.58 7.80
C VAL A 477 -17.72 -48.99 8.29
N GLY A 478 -17.43 -49.25 9.55
CA GLY A 478 -17.54 -50.57 10.17
C GLY A 478 -16.26 -51.36 10.22
N ASP A 479 -15.21 -50.97 9.50
CA ASP A 479 -13.88 -51.61 9.60
C ASP A 479 -13.34 -51.47 11.02
N ILE A 480 -12.67 -52.53 11.48
CA ILE A 480 -12.08 -52.62 12.83
C ILE A 480 -10.58 -52.77 12.72
N TYR A 481 -9.87 -51.90 13.42
CA TYR A 481 -8.39 -51.88 13.48
C TYR A 481 -7.95 -51.97 14.95
N ILE A 482 -6.83 -52.65 15.19
CA ILE A 482 -6.24 -52.74 16.53
C ILE A 482 -5.24 -51.61 16.75
N VAL A 483 -5.33 -50.94 17.89
CA VAL A 483 -4.34 -49.95 18.33
C VAL A 483 -3.06 -50.67 18.79
N THR A 484 -2.09 -50.80 17.94
CA THR A 484 -0.82 -51.51 18.28
C THR A 484 0.11 -50.59 19.08
N LYS A 485 0.13 -49.31 18.79
CA LYS A 485 0.93 -48.29 19.50
C LYS A 485 0.11 -47.06 19.77
N SER A 486 0.36 -46.42 20.91
CA SER A 486 -0.22 -45.10 21.26
C SER A 486 0.88 -44.19 21.77
N SER A 487 0.79 -42.93 21.42
CA SER A 487 1.72 -41.90 21.90
C SER A 487 0.95 -40.62 22.27
N MET A 488 1.51 -39.81 23.16
CA MET A 488 0.99 -38.50 23.51
C MET A 488 2.08 -37.46 23.39
N GLN A 489 1.78 -36.36 22.72
CA GLN A 489 2.64 -35.19 22.64
C GLN A 489 1.95 -34.01 23.33
N SER A 490 2.61 -33.42 24.33
CA SER A 490 2.21 -32.13 24.87
C SER A 490 2.61 -31.03 23.87
N LYS A 491 1.66 -30.18 23.53
CA LYS A 491 1.83 -29.02 22.67
C LYS A 491 1.28 -27.79 23.35
N GLU A 492 1.72 -26.64 22.89
CA GLU A 492 1.19 -25.35 23.31
C GLU A 492 0.59 -24.61 22.12
N THR A 493 -0.49 -23.89 22.36
CA THR A 493 -1.00 -22.92 21.39
C THR A 493 0.04 -21.83 21.16
N LYS A 494 0.08 -21.27 19.95
CA LYS A 494 1.04 -20.23 19.60
C LYS A 494 0.29 -18.95 19.23
N PRO A 495 0.83 -17.77 19.55
CA PRO A 495 0.23 -16.51 19.13
C PRO A 495 0.20 -16.42 17.60
N PRO A 496 -0.70 -15.60 17.04
CA PRO A 496 -0.66 -15.30 15.63
C PRO A 496 0.68 -14.65 15.25
N LYS A 497 1.11 -14.85 14.02
CA LYS A 497 2.33 -14.18 13.54
C LYS A 497 2.06 -12.70 13.28
N GLN A 498 3.05 -11.85 13.58
CA GLN A 498 3.02 -10.45 13.21
C GLN A 498 3.01 -10.30 11.68
N TYR A 499 2.49 -9.18 11.19
CA TYR A 499 2.44 -8.91 9.76
C TYR A 499 3.83 -8.74 9.15
N THR A 500 4.03 -9.35 8.02
CA THR A 500 5.07 -8.97 7.04
C THR A 500 4.46 -7.96 6.06
N THR A 501 5.29 -7.33 5.23
CA THR A 501 4.78 -6.44 4.15
C THR A 501 3.77 -7.18 3.25
N ALA A 502 4.09 -8.42 2.86
CA ALA A 502 3.21 -9.24 2.01
C ALA A 502 1.87 -9.56 2.69
N THR A 503 1.89 -10.03 3.95
CA THR A 503 0.65 -10.42 4.64
C THR A 503 -0.20 -9.20 5.01
N LEU A 504 0.40 -8.03 5.25
CA LEU A 504 -0.35 -6.80 5.44
C LEU A 504 -1.06 -6.36 4.15
N LEU A 505 -0.38 -6.44 2.99
CA LEU A 505 -1.00 -6.18 1.69
C LEU A 505 -2.21 -7.07 1.42
N GLU A 506 -2.08 -8.38 1.72
CA GLU A 506 -3.19 -9.34 1.58
C GLU A 506 -4.39 -8.96 2.45
N VAL A 507 -4.14 -8.54 3.70
CA VAL A 507 -5.21 -8.08 4.61
C VAL A 507 -5.79 -6.74 4.16
N MET A 508 -4.95 -5.81 3.67
CA MET A 508 -5.45 -4.54 3.12
C MET A 508 -6.32 -4.77 1.89
N ARG A 509 -6.00 -5.75 1.05
CA ARG A 509 -6.83 -6.13 -0.11
C ARG A 509 -8.15 -6.76 0.32
N ASP A 510 -8.11 -7.67 1.27
CA ASP A 510 -9.28 -8.37 1.80
C ASP A 510 -9.39 -8.17 3.31
N ILE A 511 -9.94 -7.00 3.68
CA ILE A 511 -10.11 -6.62 5.08
C ILE A 511 -11.14 -7.49 5.82
N THR A 512 -11.97 -8.23 5.08
CA THR A 512 -13.00 -9.11 5.69
C THR A 512 -12.40 -10.21 6.56
N ARG A 513 -11.11 -10.51 6.37
CA ARG A 513 -10.37 -11.50 7.17
C ARG A 513 -10.18 -11.08 8.64
N VAL A 514 -10.24 -9.78 8.93
CA VAL A 514 -9.97 -9.21 10.27
C VAL A 514 -11.11 -8.38 10.82
N LEU A 515 -12.23 -8.29 10.10
CA LEU A 515 -13.45 -7.67 10.62
C LEU A 515 -14.25 -8.73 11.40
N ASP A 516 -14.82 -8.36 12.53
CA ASP A 516 -15.73 -9.24 13.29
C ASP A 516 -17.20 -9.03 12.92
N ASP A 517 -17.55 -7.82 12.51
CA ASP A 517 -18.89 -7.42 12.13
C ASP A 517 -19.34 -8.09 10.81
N LYS A 518 -20.40 -8.90 10.88
CA LYS A 518 -20.95 -9.66 9.74
C LYS A 518 -21.56 -8.76 8.66
N GLU A 519 -22.20 -7.66 9.04
CA GLU A 519 -22.83 -6.71 8.10
C GLU A 519 -21.73 -5.98 7.30
N LEU A 520 -20.72 -5.48 8.01
CA LEU A 520 -19.56 -4.84 7.36
C LEU A 520 -18.78 -5.81 6.47
N LYS A 521 -18.62 -7.09 6.89
CA LYS A 521 -18.05 -8.13 6.02
C LYS A 521 -18.86 -8.27 4.73
N GLY A 522 -20.18 -8.26 4.84
CA GLY A 522 -21.08 -8.34 3.68
C GLY A 522 -20.88 -7.15 2.73
N ILE A 523 -20.86 -5.93 3.27
CA ILE A 523 -20.65 -4.69 2.51
C ILE A 523 -19.29 -4.70 1.80
N MET A 524 -18.20 -4.95 2.52
CA MET A 524 -16.86 -4.98 1.93
C MET A 524 -16.71 -6.04 0.85
N LYS A 525 -17.31 -7.20 1.07
CA LYS A 525 -17.28 -8.30 0.11
C LYS A 525 -18.09 -8.00 -1.16
N SER A 526 -19.28 -7.40 -1.02
CA SER A 526 -20.13 -7.04 -2.16
C SER A 526 -19.51 -5.94 -3.02
N GLN A 527 -18.75 -5.03 -2.41
CA GLN A 527 -18.08 -3.92 -3.09
C GLN A 527 -16.65 -4.25 -3.52
N LYS A 528 -16.15 -5.46 -3.24
CA LYS A 528 -14.73 -5.83 -3.44
C LYS A 528 -13.75 -4.81 -2.82
N ALA A 529 -14.21 -4.04 -1.83
CA ALA A 529 -13.47 -2.94 -1.26
C ALA A 529 -12.46 -3.44 -0.24
N GLY A 530 -11.24 -2.93 -0.33
CA GLY A 530 -10.16 -3.14 0.62
C GLY A 530 -9.83 -1.89 1.43
N LEU A 531 -8.79 -1.96 2.22
CA LEU A 531 -8.22 -0.83 2.91
C LEU A 531 -7.21 -0.13 1.97
N GLY A 532 -7.57 1.02 1.45
CA GLY A 532 -6.86 1.73 0.39
C GLY A 532 -7.11 1.13 -1.01
N THR A 533 -6.86 1.94 -2.02
CA THR A 533 -6.98 1.52 -3.42
C THR A 533 -5.74 0.79 -3.91
N LYS A 534 -5.87 0.09 -5.04
CA LYS A 534 -4.78 -0.54 -5.79
C LYS A 534 -3.57 0.39 -6.04
N SER A 535 -3.84 1.70 -6.21
CA SER A 535 -2.82 2.72 -6.47
C SER A 535 -2.22 3.34 -5.21
N SER A 536 -2.76 3.08 -4.02
CA SER A 536 -2.34 3.76 -2.78
C SER A 536 -1.74 2.84 -1.72
N ARG A 537 -1.98 1.52 -1.76
CA ARG A 537 -1.53 0.58 -0.71
C ARG A 537 -0.02 0.58 -0.51
N ASP A 538 0.75 0.59 -1.59
CA ASP A 538 2.22 0.66 -1.57
C ASP A 538 2.73 1.96 -0.94
N THR A 539 2.12 3.09 -1.32
CA THR A 539 2.45 4.41 -0.79
C THR A 539 2.09 4.54 0.69
N ILE A 540 0.99 3.93 1.13
CA ILE A 540 0.60 3.89 2.54
C ILE A 540 1.62 3.12 3.35
N ILE A 541 2.03 1.93 2.91
CA ILE A 541 3.04 1.10 3.58
C ILE A 541 4.40 1.83 3.63
N ASP A 542 4.85 2.43 2.53
CA ASP A 542 6.06 3.25 2.51
C ASP A 542 5.95 4.42 3.50
N THR A 543 4.79 5.07 3.56
CA THR A 543 4.56 6.22 4.44
C THR A 543 4.62 5.84 5.91
N ILE A 544 3.98 4.75 6.33
CA ILE A 544 4.02 4.32 7.74
C ILE A 544 5.42 3.93 8.18
N LYS A 545 6.21 3.27 7.31
CA LYS A 545 7.63 2.95 7.55
C LYS A 545 8.46 4.24 7.65
N ARG A 546 8.41 5.09 6.64
CA ARG A 546 9.21 6.32 6.56
C ARG A 546 8.92 7.32 7.68
N ARG A 547 7.69 7.37 8.16
CA ARG A 547 7.26 8.25 9.26
C ARG A 547 7.51 7.66 10.65
N GLY A 548 8.10 6.47 10.74
CA GLY A 548 8.50 5.84 11.99
C GLY A 548 7.34 5.32 12.84
N TYR A 549 6.25 4.90 12.21
CA TYR A 549 5.18 4.18 12.90
C TYR A 549 5.49 2.69 13.06
N VAL A 550 6.38 2.16 12.22
CA VAL A 550 6.72 0.75 12.18
C VAL A 550 8.22 0.57 12.04
N ASP A 551 8.79 -0.35 12.83
CA ASP A 551 10.14 -0.87 12.70
C ASP A 551 10.08 -2.26 12.04
N MET A 552 11.07 -2.56 11.18
CA MET A 552 11.20 -3.88 10.54
C MET A 552 12.16 -4.74 11.37
N LYS A 553 11.66 -5.85 11.94
CA LYS A 553 12.48 -6.82 12.70
C LYS A 553 12.23 -8.23 12.15
N GLY A 554 13.28 -8.88 11.63
CA GLY A 554 13.18 -10.22 11.06
C GLY A 554 12.15 -10.37 9.92
N GLY A 555 11.90 -9.29 9.17
CA GLY A 555 10.88 -9.23 8.12
C GLY A 555 9.45 -8.91 8.61
N TYR A 556 9.26 -8.76 9.92
CA TYR A 556 7.99 -8.42 10.53
C TYR A 556 7.89 -6.93 10.84
N MET A 557 6.67 -6.39 10.75
CA MET A 557 6.31 -5.01 11.06
C MET A 557 5.97 -4.87 12.54
N ILE A 558 6.85 -4.27 13.32
CA ILE A 558 6.64 -4.04 14.75
C ILE A 558 6.19 -2.59 14.97
N PRO A 559 5.05 -2.34 15.62
CA PRO A 559 4.60 -0.98 15.89
C PRO A 559 5.53 -0.28 16.87
N THR A 560 5.83 1.00 16.61
CA THR A 560 6.59 1.84 17.54
C THR A 560 5.66 2.42 18.62
N ASP A 561 6.22 2.98 19.70
CA ASP A 561 5.44 3.69 20.72
C ASP A 561 4.65 4.87 20.15
N LYS A 562 5.17 5.48 19.08
CA LYS A 562 4.45 6.52 18.33
C LYS A 562 3.18 5.98 17.69
N ALA A 563 3.23 4.77 17.11
CA ALA A 563 2.06 4.11 16.54
C ALA A 563 1.03 3.76 17.62
N LYS A 564 1.47 3.12 18.70
CA LYS A 564 0.61 2.74 19.84
C LYS A 564 -0.10 3.99 20.38
N ARG A 565 0.62 5.06 20.67
CA ARG A 565 0.07 6.34 21.15
C ARG A 565 -0.96 6.94 20.21
N LEU A 566 -0.67 6.95 18.88
CA LEU A 566 -1.63 7.45 17.89
C LEU A 566 -2.93 6.67 17.95
N ILE A 567 -2.86 5.34 17.97
CA ILE A 567 -4.05 4.48 17.94
C ILE A 567 -4.83 4.56 19.27
N ASP A 568 -4.16 4.66 20.39
CA ASP A 568 -4.83 4.80 21.71
C ASP A 568 -5.63 6.10 21.82
N THR A 569 -5.21 7.14 21.13
CA THR A 569 -5.82 8.48 21.23
C THR A 569 -6.90 8.72 20.20
N LEU A 570 -6.76 8.15 18.99
CA LEU A 570 -7.74 8.34 17.92
C LEU A 570 -9.07 7.74 18.29
N PRO A 571 -10.20 8.44 18.02
CA PRO A 571 -11.53 7.88 18.20
C PRO A 571 -11.75 6.68 17.28
N GLU A 572 -12.64 5.80 17.68
CA GLU A 572 -12.89 4.54 16.98
C GLU A 572 -13.25 4.76 15.50
N TRP A 573 -14.05 5.76 15.22
CA TRP A 573 -14.53 6.03 13.87
C TRP A 573 -13.44 6.37 12.85
N ILE A 574 -12.29 6.91 13.28
CA ILE A 574 -11.20 7.30 12.36
C ILE A 574 -10.14 6.20 12.17
N LYS A 575 -9.98 5.33 13.16
CA LYS A 575 -9.01 4.24 13.11
C LYS A 575 -9.63 2.91 12.66
N SER A 576 -10.96 2.85 12.54
CA SER A 576 -11.66 1.63 12.13
C SER A 576 -11.61 1.43 10.60
N PRO A 577 -11.29 0.23 10.14
CA PRO A 577 -11.47 -0.16 8.73
C PRO A 577 -12.92 0.02 8.24
N SER A 578 -13.89 -0.09 9.14
CA SER A 578 -15.33 0.08 8.85
C SER A 578 -15.66 1.46 8.29
N LEU A 579 -14.98 2.52 8.75
CA LEU A 579 -15.19 3.85 8.20
C LEU A 579 -14.81 3.91 6.73
N THR A 580 -13.66 3.32 6.37
CA THR A 580 -13.22 3.25 4.97
C THR A 580 -14.26 2.56 4.10
N ALA A 581 -14.83 1.44 4.59
CA ALA A 581 -15.91 0.73 3.90
C ALA A 581 -17.14 1.60 3.66
N LYS A 582 -17.64 2.25 4.72
CA LYS A 582 -18.83 3.11 4.62
C LYS A 582 -18.60 4.30 3.70
N MET A 583 -17.39 4.82 3.66
CA MET A 583 -17.04 5.92 2.76
C MET A 583 -16.95 5.49 1.31
N GLU A 584 -16.32 4.34 1.00
CA GLU A 584 -16.30 3.80 -0.35
C GLU A 584 -17.74 3.49 -0.83
N GLN A 585 -18.60 2.98 0.06
CA GLN A 585 -20.02 2.80 -0.24
C GLN A 585 -20.71 4.13 -0.58
N SER A 586 -20.44 5.18 0.20
CA SER A 586 -21.02 6.50 -0.07
C SER A 586 -20.54 7.06 -1.40
N LEU A 587 -19.25 6.89 -1.73
CA LEU A 587 -18.67 7.32 -3.00
C LEU A 587 -19.27 6.55 -4.19
N ASP A 588 -19.48 5.24 -4.05
CA ASP A 588 -20.16 4.43 -5.07
C ASP A 588 -21.62 4.88 -5.27
N MET A 589 -22.33 5.16 -4.17
CA MET A 589 -23.71 5.69 -4.25
C MET A 589 -23.75 7.06 -4.92
N VAL A 590 -22.77 7.93 -4.68
CA VAL A 590 -22.65 9.23 -5.38
C VAL A 590 -22.36 9.02 -6.86
N ALA A 591 -21.42 8.15 -7.21
CA ALA A 591 -21.09 7.84 -8.60
C ALA A 591 -22.30 7.28 -9.39
N LYS A 592 -23.19 6.55 -8.70
CA LYS A 592 -24.46 6.02 -9.26
C LYS A 592 -25.63 7.02 -9.19
N GLY A 593 -25.40 8.26 -8.73
CA GLY A 593 -26.44 9.28 -8.59
C GLY A 593 -27.50 8.99 -7.51
N LYS A 594 -27.22 8.05 -6.59
CA LYS A 594 -28.12 7.63 -5.51
C LYS A 594 -27.93 8.40 -4.19
N LEU A 595 -26.85 9.15 -4.07
CA LEU A 595 -26.53 9.94 -2.89
C LEU A 595 -25.94 11.28 -3.31
N ASP A 596 -26.32 12.33 -2.59
CA ASP A 596 -25.81 13.69 -2.80
C ASP A 596 -24.42 13.86 -2.17
N ALA A 597 -23.46 14.39 -2.94
CA ALA A 597 -22.09 14.57 -2.51
C ALA A 597 -21.94 15.56 -1.34
N ASP A 598 -22.73 16.67 -1.37
CA ASP A 598 -22.67 17.72 -0.34
C ASP A 598 -23.14 17.19 1.02
N LYS A 599 -24.15 16.31 1.03
CA LYS A 599 -24.61 15.67 2.27
C LYS A 599 -23.50 14.83 2.92
N VAL A 600 -22.73 14.08 2.10
CA VAL A 600 -21.62 13.28 2.60
C VAL A 600 -20.49 14.19 3.10
N GLU A 601 -20.11 15.22 2.34
CA GLU A 601 -19.07 16.16 2.75
C GLU A 601 -19.44 16.89 4.04
N ASN A 602 -20.68 17.34 4.20
CA ASN A 602 -21.15 17.98 5.42
C ASN A 602 -21.14 17.05 6.63
N ARG A 603 -21.46 15.75 6.46
CA ARG A 603 -21.32 14.78 7.53
C ARG A 603 -19.87 14.62 7.97
N VAL A 604 -18.94 14.57 7.02
CA VAL A 604 -17.51 14.53 7.30
C VAL A 604 -17.02 15.75 8.07
N LYS A 605 -17.44 16.96 7.65
CA LYS A 605 -17.13 18.21 8.37
C LYS A 605 -17.61 18.16 9.81
N GLN A 606 -18.83 17.68 10.03
CA GLN A 606 -19.39 17.51 11.38
C GLN A 606 -18.55 16.57 12.23
N MET A 607 -18.19 15.42 11.71
CA MET A 607 -17.38 14.43 12.46
C MET A 607 -16.00 14.99 12.84
N VAL A 608 -15.37 15.75 11.94
CA VAL A 608 -14.07 16.41 12.22
C VAL A 608 -14.22 17.50 13.28
N ASP A 609 -15.29 18.31 13.21
CA ASP A 609 -15.57 19.36 14.21
C ASP A 609 -15.80 18.76 15.60
N GLU A 610 -16.61 17.71 15.69
CA GLU A 610 -16.86 16.98 16.94
C GLU A 610 -15.57 16.44 17.58
N ASP A 611 -14.66 15.86 16.77
CA ASP A 611 -13.40 15.33 17.29
C ASP A 611 -12.42 16.43 17.72
N ILE A 612 -12.34 17.52 16.98
CA ILE A 612 -11.51 18.68 17.36
C ILE A 612 -12.04 19.32 18.65
N LYS A 613 -13.35 19.44 18.82
CA LYS A 613 -13.96 19.88 20.09
C LYS A 613 -13.60 18.96 21.24
N ARG A 614 -13.70 17.64 21.03
CA ARG A 614 -13.26 16.65 22.02
C ARG A 614 -11.79 16.84 22.39
N LEU A 615 -10.90 17.00 21.41
CA LEU A 615 -9.47 17.17 21.63
C LEU A 615 -9.16 18.47 22.41
N LYS A 616 -9.87 19.57 22.12
CA LYS A 616 -9.77 20.83 22.88
C LYS A 616 -10.21 20.70 24.33
N GLY A 617 -11.14 19.80 24.61
CA GLY A 617 -11.64 19.52 25.97
C GLY A 617 -10.77 18.54 26.78
N MET A 618 -9.76 17.92 26.15
CA MET A 618 -8.86 17.00 26.84
C MET A 618 -7.82 17.75 27.71
N PRO A 619 -7.30 17.16 28.79
CA PRO A 619 -6.23 17.75 29.59
C PRO A 619 -4.99 18.07 28.74
N ALA A 620 -4.38 19.23 28.95
CA ALA A 620 -3.15 19.58 28.27
C ALA A 620 -2.04 18.55 28.53
N ILE A 621 -1.34 18.17 27.46
CA ILE A 621 -0.19 17.27 27.58
C ILE A 621 1.01 18.08 28.07
N PRO A 622 1.72 17.63 29.12
CA PRO A 622 2.92 18.30 29.59
C PRO A 622 3.98 18.42 28.49
N ASP A 623 4.73 19.50 28.47
CA ASP A 623 5.82 19.73 27.50
C ASP A 623 6.88 18.62 27.49
N THR A 624 7.04 17.87 28.59
CA THR A 624 7.89 16.68 28.68
C THR A 624 7.51 15.59 27.67
N ALA A 625 6.24 15.50 27.28
CA ALA A 625 5.78 14.54 26.28
C ALA A 625 6.19 14.90 24.83
N ARG A 626 6.57 16.17 24.59
CA ARG A 626 6.91 16.70 23.25
C ARG A 626 8.04 15.95 22.56
N PHE A 627 9.00 15.46 23.32
CA PHE A 627 10.19 14.77 22.81
C PHE A 627 10.33 13.34 23.32
N ALA A 628 9.24 12.75 23.84
CA ALA A 628 9.25 11.39 24.38
C ALA A 628 9.81 10.36 23.37
N ASP A 629 9.53 10.54 22.07
CA ASP A 629 9.99 9.63 20.99
C ASP A 629 11.42 9.93 20.50
N ALA A 630 12.07 11.00 20.97
CA ALA A 630 13.44 11.30 20.58
C ALA A 630 14.39 10.23 21.15
N LYS A 631 15.21 9.63 20.25
CA LYS A 631 16.22 8.66 20.68
C LYS A 631 17.19 9.35 21.66
N VAL A 632 17.37 8.76 22.85
CA VAL A 632 18.29 9.31 23.84
C VAL A 632 19.72 9.31 23.28
N LEU A 633 20.32 10.50 23.21
CA LEU A 633 21.70 10.73 22.79
C LEU A 633 22.65 10.76 24.00
N ILE A 634 22.23 11.42 25.09
CA ILE A 634 22.99 11.54 26.34
C ILE A 634 21.99 11.37 27.49
N LYS A 635 22.20 10.36 28.31
CA LYS A 635 21.42 10.13 29.52
C LYS A 635 21.86 11.11 30.62
N GLY A 636 20.89 11.81 31.21
CA GLY A 636 21.18 12.78 32.28
C GLY A 636 22.06 13.97 31.86
N GLY A 637 22.13 14.25 30.53
CA GLY A 637 23.12 15.19 29.96
C GLY A 637 22.63 16.62 29.71
N CYS A 638 21.42 16.96 30.11
CA CYS A 638 20.92 18.31 29.92
C CYS A 638 21.67 19.29 30.83
N PRO A 639 22.36 20.33 30.29
CA PRO A 639 23.10 21.27 31.10
C PRO A 639 22.19 22.18 31.95
N VAL A 640 20.91 22.28 31.60
CA VAL A 640 19.94 23.12 32.32
C VAL A 640 19.28 22.37 33.48
N CYS A 641 18.71 21.17 33.25
CA CYS A 641 17.95 20.47 34.29
C CYS A 641 18.48 19.08 34.67
N GLY A 642 19.52 18.59 34.01
CA GLY A 642 20.05 17.25 34.24
C GLY A 642 19.28 16.13 33.57
N GLY A 643 18.23 16.43 32.83
CA GLY A 643 17.41 15.45 32.10
C GLY A 643 18.11 14.82 30.87
N ASP A 644 17.45 13.86 30.26
CA ASP A 644 17.98 13.19 29.06
C ASP A 644 17.97 14.11 27.84
N ILE A 645 19.05 14.05 27.03
CA ILE A 645 19.10 14.72 25.72
C ILE A 645 18.67 13.73 24.62
N GLY A 646 17.61 14.08 23.91
CA GLY A 646 17.09 13.34 22.77
C GLY A 646 17.58 13.87 21.42
N ASP A 647 17.77 12.96 20.47
CA ASP A 647 18.14 13.28 19.08
C ASP A 647 16.90 13.30 18.20
N THR A 648 16.53 14.48 17.68
CA THR A 648 15.44 14.69 16.72
C THR A 648 15.98 14.93 15.30
N LYS A 649 15.13 15.02 14.30
CA LYS A 649 15.56 15.36 12.93
C LYS A 649 16.23 16.74 12.82
N LYS A 650 15.78 17.72 13.60
CA LYS A 650 16.19 19.13 13.45
C LYS A 650 17.06 19.64 14.60
N SER A 651 17.08 18.95 15.75
CA SER A 651 17.71 19.45 16.97
C SER A 651 18.07 18.32 17.94
N PHE A 652 18.94 18.62 18.88
CA PHE A 652 19.14 17.87 20.12
C PHE A 652 18.40 18.63 21.25
N VAL A 653 17.53 17.95 21.98
CA VAL A 653 16.57 18.58 22.89
C VAL A 653 16.55 17.91 24.26
N CYS A 654 16.27 18.65 25.30
CA CYS A 654 15.96 18.05 26.59
C CYS A 654 14.61 17.33 26.54
N LYS A 655 14.59 16.06 26.94
CA LYS A 655 13.37 15.25 26.99
C LYS A 655 12.49 15.59 28.20
N ASP A 656 13.04 16.19 29.23
CA ASP A 656 12.35 16.52 30.49
C ASP A 656 11.67 17.90 30.46
N GLY A 657 11.59 18.52 29.27
CA GLY A 657 10.75 19.69 29.03
C GLY A 657 11.30 21.03 29.50
N CYS A 658 12.58 21.13 29.89
CA CYS A 658 13.16 22.41 30.36
C CYS A 658 13.40 23.44 29.22
N GLY A 659 13.11 23.10 27.96
CA GLY A 659 13.30 24.00 26.81
C GLY A 659 14.70 24.02 26.20
N PHE A 660 15.70 23.39 26.81
CA PHE A 660 17.06 23.34 26.26
C PHE A 660 17.11 22.67 24.90
N THR A 661 17.65 23.36 23.91
CA THR A 661 17.65 22.91 22.50
C THR A 661 18.91 23.35 21.77
N ILE A 662 19.60 22.39 21.13
CA ILE A 662 20.69 22.66 20.19
C ILE A 662 20.18 22.36 18.79
N TRP A 663 20.04 23.36 17.94
CA TRP A 663 19.64 23.16 16.55
C TRP A 663 20.74 22.47 15.75
N LYS A 664 20.38 21.45 14.95
CA LYS A 664 21.32 20.75 14.06
C LYS A 664 21.83 21.61 12.91
N ASN A 665 21.21 22.74 12.67
CA ASN A 665 21.65 23.72 11.68
C ASN A 665 21.69 25.10 12.34
N ILE A 666 22.89 25.60 12.61
CA ILE A 666 23.13 26.90 13.20
C ILE A 666 23.92 27.73 12.19
N ALA A 667 23.40 28.87 11.76
CA ALA A 667 24.07 29.75 10.79
C ALA A 667 24.59 28.98 9.55
N LYS A 668 23.77 28.10 8.97
CA LYS A 668 24.06 27.18 7.84
C LYS A 668 25.06 26.05 8.13
N LYS A 669 25.76 26.06 9.26
CA LYS A 669 26.60 24.94 9.68
C LYS A 669 25.77 23.84 10.30
N ARG A 670 26.03 22.58 9.90
CA ARG A 670 25.44 21.40 10.52
C ARG A 670 26.22 21.02 11.79
N ILE A 671 25.52 20.96 12.92
CA ILE A 671 26.04 20.52 14.21
C ILE A 671 25.95 18.99 14.31
N THR A 672 27.05 18.36 14.60
CA THR A 672 27.18 16.89 14.76
C THR A 672 26.77 16.44 16.17
N GLN A 673 26.57 15.13 16.34
CA GLN A 673 26.32 14.55 17.65
C GLN A 673 27.51 14.74 18.61
N ALA A 674 28.74 14.73 18.11
CA ALA A 674 29.93 14.95 18.90
C ALA A 674 29.98 16.38 19.45
N GLU A 675 29.70 17.38 18.59
CA GLU A 675 29.65 18.79 19.00
C GLU A 675 28.51 19.05 20.01
N ALA A 676 27.35 18.42 19.80
CA ALA A 676 26.21 18.47 20.73
C ALA A 676 26.58 17.85 22.10
N LYS A 677 27.25 16.69 22.10
CA LYS A 677 27.72 16.05 23.32
C LYS A 677 28.70 16.95 24.08
N SER A 678 29.64 17.61 23.39
CA SER A 678 30.55 18.56 23.98
C SER A 678 29.82 19.74 24.64
N LEU A 679 28.89 20.38 23.89
CA LEU A 679 28.07 21.47 24.42
C LEU A 679 27.28 21.07 25.69
N CYS A 680 26.78 19.84 25.72
CA CYS A 680 26.03 19.33 26.87
C CYS A 680 26.93 18.99 28.07
N SER A 681 28.14 18.47 27.85
CA SER A 681 29.03 18.00 28.90
C SER A 681 29.95 19.11 29.47
N THR A 682 30.49 19.95 28.59
CA THR A 682 31.49 20.98 28.96
C THR A 682 30.96 22.40 28.82
N GLY A 683 29.77 22.61 28.25
CA GLY A 683 29.19 23.92 27.98
C GLY A 683 29.76 24.63 26.77
N LYS A 684 30.76 24.07 26.11
CA LYS A 684 31.35 24.67 24.90
C LYS A 684 31.76 23.62 23.88
N SER A 685 32.01 24.07 22.66
CA SER A 685 32.59 23.22 21.62
C SER A 685 34.03 22.87 21.94
N THR A 686 34.54 21.73 21.46
CA THR A 686 35.93 21.27 21.72
C THR A 686 36.97 22.08 20.97
N SER A 687 36.56 22.81 19.92
CA SER A 687 37.45 23.65 19.10
C SER A 687 36.68 24.83 18.52
N LYS A 688 37.37 25.79 17.95
CA LYS A 688 36.79 26.82 17.09
C LYS A 688 36.24 26.15 15.84
N LEU A 689 34.93 26.27 15.61
CA LEU A 689 34.24 25.58 14.56
C LEU A 689 34.13 26.44 13.29
N ASP A 690 34.38 25.85 12.13
CA ASP A 690 34.30 26.50 10.81
C ASP A 690 33.00 26.21 10.10
N GLY A 691 32.75 26.97 9.02
CA GLY A 691 31.61 26.68 8.10
C GLY A 691 30.30 27.35 8.49
N PHE A 692 30.32 28.34 9.37
CA PHE A 692 29.18 29.23 9.61
C PHE A 692 29.08 30.28 8.52
N VAL A 693 27.86 30.69 8.20
CA VAL A 693 27.55 31.75 7.22
C VAL A 693 26.69 32.81 7.88
N SER A 694 27.14 34.04 7.90
CA SER A 694 26.37 35.16 8.44
C SER A 694 25.12 35.49 7.64
N LYS A 695 24.22 36.29 8.20
CA LYS A 695 23.03 36.80 7.45
C LYS A 695 23.41 37.61 6.20
N LYS A 696 24.62 38.22 6.18
CA LYS A 696 25.15 38.95 5.02
C LYS A 696 25.89 38.07 4.01
N GLY A 697 25.97 36.74 4.24
CA GLY A 697 26.59 35.79 3.33
C GLY A 697 28.07 35.53 3.56
N SER A 698 28.72 36.20 4.54
CA SER A 698 30.13 36.02 4.84
C SER A 698 30.37 34.76 5.68
N ASN A 699 31.41 33.99 5.35
CA ASN A 699 31.85 32.86 6.18
C ASN A 699 32.55 33.34 7.44
N PHE A 700 32.35 32.60 8.55
CA PHE A 700 33.04 32.88 9.82
C PHE A 700 33.27 31.60 10.62
N SER A 701 34.19 31.66 11.56
CA SER A 701 34.53 30.63 12.52
C SER A 701 34.34 31.15 13.94
N CYS A 702 33.79 30.33 14.83
CA CYS A 702 33.53 30.69 16.20
C CYS A 702 33.50 29.45 17.11
N TRP A 703 33.63 29.67 18.43
CA TRP A 703 33.27 28.69 19.42
C TRP A 703 31.76 28.77 19.68
N LEU A 704 31.14 27.65 19.91
CA LEU A 704 29.78 27.60 20.44
C LEU A 704 29.81 27.35 21.93
N TYR A 705 28.93 28.01 22.67
CA TYR A 705 28.81 27.79 24.12
C TYR A 705 27.36 27.89 24.58
N VAL A 706 27.05 27.28 25.72
CA VAL A 706 25.75 27.34 26.37
C VAL A 706 25.70 28.55 27.28
N LYS A 707 24.80 29.49 27.02
CA LYS A 707 24.60 30.68 27.86
C LYS A 707 23.84 30.31 29.14
N ALA A 708 23.85 31.26 30.11
CA ALA A 708 23.15 31.11 31.38
C ALA A 708 21.62 30.86 31.25
N ASP A 709 21.00 31.33 30.16
CA ASP A 709 19.61 31.09 29.86
C ASP A 709 19.33 29.74 29.10
N GLY A 710 20.37 28.94 28.90
CA GLY A 710 20.31 27.70 28.14
C GLY A 710 20.35 27.88 26.61
N SER A 711 20.41 29.08 26.07
CA SER A 711 20.56 29.30 24.64
C SER A 711 22.00 29.09 24.16
N ILE A 712 22.20 28.85 22.86
CA ILE A 712 23.52 28.67 22.26
C ILE A 712 24.09 30.04 21.85
N GLY A 713 25.27 30.39 22.35
CA GLY A 713 26.02 31.58 22.03
C GLY A 713 27.19 31.36 21.07
N PHE A 714 27.69 32.44 20.48
CA PHE A 714 28.86 32.47 19.60
C PHE A 714 29.97 33.26 20.29
N ASP A 715 31.16 32.66 20.42
CA ASP A 715 32.38 33.33 20.90
C ASP A 715 33.37 33.39 19.74
N PHE A 716 33.81 34.60 19.43
CA PHE A 716 34.72 34.90 18.30
C PHE A 716 36.18 35.03 18.74
N SER A 717 36.47 34.94 20.04
CA SER A 717 37.84 35.00 20.53
C SER A 717 38.71 33.86 19.99
N ASP A 718 40.02 34.05 19.94
CA ASP A 718 40.92 33.03 19.39
C ASP A 718 41.07 31.80 20.30
N ASP A 719 40.93 31.98 21.59
CA ASP A 719 41.11 30.97 22.61
C ASP A 719 39.80 30.52 23.31
N GLY A 720 38.65 31.06 22.91
CA GLY A 720 37.34 30.70 23.46
C GLY A 720 37.16 31.13 24.92
N ARG A 721 37.74 32.24 25.35
CA ARG A 721 37.67 32.72 26.74
C ARG A 721 36.31 33.16 27.21
N GLU A 722 35.45 33.65 26.27
CA GLU A 722 34.05 34.02 26.58
C GLU A 722 33.17 32.78 26.79
N ALA A 723 33.59 31.63 26.25
CA ALA A 723 32.92 30.34 26.37
C ALA A 723 33.40 29.56 27.62
N THR A 724 33.38 30.13 28.79
CA THR A 724 33.95 29.50 30.01
C THR A 724 33.02 28.47 30.63
N ALA A 725 33.59 27.39 31.22
CA ALA A 725 32.85 26.32 31.88
C ALA A 725 32.08 26.80 33.14
N ASP A 726 32.39 27.99 33.67
CA ASP A 726 31.70 28.57 34.82
C ASP A 726 30.21 28.84 34.57
N ASN A 727 29.81 29.05 33.33
CA ASN A 727 28.42 29.22 32.95
C ASN A 727 27.57 27.95 33.18
N LEU A 728 28.16 26.75 33.07
CA LEU A 728 27.46 25.48 33.30
C LEU A 728 27.26 25.17 34.78
N VAL A 729 28.27 25.48 35.61
CA VAL A 729 28.20 25.23 37.06
C VAL A 729 27.15 26.15 37.70
N ASN A 730 27.02 27.38 37.19
CA ASN A 730 26.00 28.34 37.66
C ASN A 730 24.60 27.99 37.24
N LEU A 731 24.40 27.38 36.04
CA LEU A 731 23.10 26.85 35.57
C LEU A 731 22.58 25.74 36.48
N ARG A 732 23.44 24.78 36.87
CA ARG A 732 23.08 23.68 37.79
C ARG A 732 22.83 24.12 39.22
N LYS A 733 23.54 25.15 39.71
CA LYS A 733 23.39 25.69 41.06
C LYS A 733 22.17 26.59 41.23
N SER A 734 21.69 27.28 40.20
CA SER A 734 20.52 28.15 40.28
C SER A 734 19.19 27.37 40.36
N GLN A 735 19.18 26.08 40.03
CA GLN A 735 17.99 25.21 40.05
C GLN A 735 17.93 24.32 41.33
N SER A 736 18.95 24.27 42.13
CA SER A 736 18.96 23.59 43.43
C SER A 736 18.58 24.53 44.61
N LYS A 737 18.08 25.71 44.29
CA LYS A 737 17.35 26.62 45.18
C LYS A 737 15.92 26.78 44.66
#